data_3c49eae0b153b37cbeb828b271bf523f
#
_entry.id   3c49eae0b153b37cbeb828b271bf523f
#
_cell.length_a   1.000
_cell.length_b   1.000
_cell.length_c   1.000
_cell.angle_alpha   90.00
_cell.angle_beta   90.00
_cell.angle_gamma   90.00
#
_symmetry.space_group_name_H-M   'P 1'
#
loop_
_entity.id
_entity.type
_entity.pdbx_description
1 polymer ?
#
loop_
_entity_poly.entity_id
_entity_poly.type
_entity_poly.pdbx_seq_one_letter_code
_entity_poly.pdbx_strand_id
1 'polypeptide(L)'
;MADITGKVGKHGKYINYITSEVSKSRAGSMQQVDVACGKPRARSGSAEKAGPIYIMPSERTPLITTHQAGPQRQRYHHNVARRFCTIALSSTLIWVFFTWITTAILGRGPAHRHHGHGDWSWPGHKNRRLDDEGLRKVLTQTPSSELAEEWSRYYTSGPHLAGQNYSQAEWTRNKWESWGIDSSIVAYDVYLNRPVDHRLALLEKATGGKHDEDLSLSKPSWEVKFEASLKEDIIDDDPTTALNNAIPTFHGYSASGNVTAQFVYVNYGTYQDFEDLVKANVSLKGKIAIARYGGIFRGLKVKRAQELGMTATVIYSDPGDDGSTTDEKGEKQYPEGPARQASSVQRGSAHIPSIPISYADAIPILKALNGHGPSSDEFNKYWTRNRGLQYKGVKYNVGPSPPGLVLNLYNEQNYITTPIWNVIGVINGTIEDEVIVVGNHRDAWIIGGAGDPNSGSAVINEVIRSFGKALESGWKPLRTIVFASWDGEEYSLIGSTEWVEQYLPWLTNVNVAYINTDVAVAGPNFKASGAPLLDQLLYDITSQVQSPNQTVEGQTVRDVWDGRISTIGSGSDFTAFQDFAGIPCVDIGFSAHPDDAVYHYHSNYDSFYWMQNFGDPGFVYHRTMAQILGLVVAKLADKPVIPFGVKNYADKLTSYIARVEDKLDAAMAGITLESQPDLSTEQHLFELRASHHVDTTQPKGSAEGFKRELARLREAANTFSQRAKAADHLANKLRKRVEDELPWWQWPAKIKLGWDIRKLNNKLKVIERQFLYSKGLDGRSWFKSVIFAPGLWTGYAGAVFPGLQESIDSKDFDNAIRWVDIIEDCIYKAAGVLRLEDGE
;
A
#
# COMPACT_ATOMS: atom_id res chain seq x y z
N MET A 1 9.98 7.86 45.27
CA MET A 1 11.28 7.70 45.97
C MET A 1 11.44 6.25 46.33
N ALA A 2 12.44 5.66 45.90
CA ALA A 2 13.11 4.41 46.16
C ALA A 2 13.25 3.54 44.88
N ASP A 3 14.50 3.50 44.51
CA ASP A 3 15.24 2.54 43.70
C ASP A 3 14.59 1.19 43.38
N ILE A 4 14.50 0.90 42.07
CA ILE A 4 14.72 -0.46 41.53
C ILE A 4 15.59 -0.33 40.28
N THR A 5 16.90 -0.35 40.45
CA THR A 5 17.88 -0.71 39.42
C THR A 5 18.02 -2.22 39.37
N GLY A 6 17.38 -2.89 38.44
CA GLY A 6 17.47 -4.33 38.24
C GLY A 6 17.73 -4.66 36.77
N LYS A 7 19.00 -5.00 36.50
CA LYS A 7 19.53 -5.75 35.36
C LYS A 7 18.69 -5.82 34.06
N VAL A 8 18.98 -4.90 33.16
CA VAL A 8 18.56 -4.99 31.75
C VAL A 8 19.54 -5.96 31.05
N GLY A 9 18.99 -7.09 30.58
CA GLY A 9 19.76 -8.07 29.81
C GLY A 9 20.12 -7.54 28.42
N LYS A 10 21.13 -8.19 27.81
CA LYS A 10 21.70 -7.81 26.49
C LYS A 10 20.70 -7.65 25.31
N HIS A 11 19.44 -8.01 25.48
CA HIS A 11 18.39 -7.95 24.44
C HIS A 11 17.72 -6.57 24.30
N GLY A 12 17.90 -5.65 25.24
CA GLY A 12 17.34 -4.29 25.16
C GLY A 12 18.09 -3.33 24.21
N LYS A 13 19.18 -3.77 23.57
CA LYS A 13 19.99 -2.88 22.73
C LYS A 13 19.35 -2.48 21.40
N TYR A 14 18.52 -3.33 20.80
CA TYR A 14 17.88 -3.03 19.49
C TYR A 14 16.73 -2.03 19.63
N ILE A 15 15.88 -2.20 20.63
CA ILE A 15 14.79 -1.23 20.90
C ILE A 15 15.38 0.12 21.33
N ASN A 16 16.44 0.12 22.15
CA ASN A 16 17.15 1.35 22.50
C ASN A 16 17.86 2.01 21.30
N TYR A 17 18.20 1.26 20.25
CA TYR A 17 18.76 1.83 19.03
C TYR A 17 17.69 2.62 18.25
N ILE A 18 16.47 2.07 18.12
CA ILE A 18 15.35 2.74 17.47
C ILE A 18 14.95 4.03 18.21
N THR A 19 14.98 4.03 19.56
CA THR A 19 14.60 5.20 20.36
C THR A 19 15.75 6.16 20.64
N SER A 20 17.02 5.70 20.71
CA SER A 20 18.16 6.54 21.08
C SER A 20 18.73 7.38 19.92
N GLU A 21 18.59 6.94 18.67
CA GLU A 21 19.01 7.75 17.51
C GLU A 21 18.08 8.96 17.32
N VAL A 22 16.78 8.79 17.53
CA VAL A 22 15.80 9.90 17.46
C VAL A 22 16.05 10.95 18.54
N SER A 23 16.52 10.57 19.73
CA SER A 23 16.85 11.52 20.80
C SER A 23 18.18 12.26 20.59
N LYS A 24 19.14 11.67 19.86
CA LYS A 24 20.43 12.31 19.59
C LYS A 24 20.39 13.34 18.45
N SER A 25 19.48 13.20 17.49
CA SER A 25 19.30 14.20 16.43
C SER A 25 18.67 15.52 16.93
N ARG A 26 17.97 15.50 18.08
CA ARG A 26 17.37 16.70 18.68
C ARG A 26 18.34 17.55 19.53
N ALA A 27 19.51 17.05 19.91
CA ALA A 27 20.45 17.77 20.77
C ALA A 27 21.44 18.67 20.02
N GLY A 28 21.38 18.72 18.67
CA GLY A 28 22.40 19.37 17.84
C GLY A 28 22.03 20.72 17.22
N SER A 29 20.84 21.29 17.41
CA SER A 29 20.43 22.52 16.71
C SER A 29 19.72 23.56 17.59
N MET A 30 20.39 24.05 18.62
CA MET A 30 20.06 25.35 19.23
C MET A 30 21.38 26.12 19.44
N GLN A 31 21.78 26.87 18.42
CA GLN A 31 22.61 28.06 18.59
C GLN A 31 21.77 29.25 18.11
N GLN A 32 21.46 30.12 19.07
CA GLN A 32 20.92 31.47 18.86
C GLN A 32 21.89 32.29 18.00
N VAL A 33 21.37 32.92 16.97
CA VAL A 33 22.07 34.01 16.26
C VAL A 33 21.25 35.27 16.47
N ASP A 34 21.81 36.21 17.24
CA ASP A 34 21.31 37.58 17.38
C ASP A 34 21.53 38.33 16.04
N VAL A 35 20.49 38.89 15.48
CA VAL A 35 20.56 39.75 14.29
C VAL A 35 20.25 41.18 14.68
N ALA A 36 21.29 42.02 14.57
CA ALA A 36 21.18 43.46 14.73
C ALA A 36 20.53 44.13 13.50
N CYS A 37 19.64 45.05 13.76
CA CYS A 37 18.88 45.84 12.80
C CYS A 37 19.73 46.94 12.16
N GLY A 38 19.77 47.02 10.81
CA GLY A 38 20.35 48.11 10.05
C GLY A 38 19.51 48.43 8.80
N LYS A 39 19.01 49.71 8.74
CA LYS A 39 18.15 50.19 7.65
C LYS A 39 18.89 50.51 6.35
N PRO A 40 18.22 50.57 5.20
CA PRO A 40 18.82 50.58 3.86
C PRO A 40 19.01 52.03 3.30
N ARG A 41 19.97 52.17 2.41
CA ARG A 41 20.09 53.30 1.48
C ARG A 41 19.91 52.84 0.04
N ALA A 42 19.04 53.50 -0.66
CA ALA A 42 18.73 53.31 -2.09
C ALA A 42 19.87 53.77 -3.03
N ARG A 43 20.08 53.07 -4.10
CA ARG A 43 20.50 53.66 -5.41
C ARG A 43 19.99 52.85 -6.58
N SER A 44 19.53 53.59 -7.58
CA SER A 44 18.89 53.24 -8.84
C SER A 44 19.86 52.61 -9.86
N GLY A 45 19.33 51.74 -10.74
CA GLY A 45 20.00 51.34 -12.00
C GLY A 45 19.40 50.18 -12.72
N SER A 46 18.60 50.49 -13.77
CA SER A 46 18.27 49.78 -15.00
C SER A 46 18.11 48.26 -15.09
N ALA A 47 16.95 47.90 -15.69
CA ALA A 47 16.45 46.58 -16.00
C ALA A 47 17.28 45.79 -17.02
N GLU A 48 17.41 44.49 -16.76
CA GLU A 48 17.49 43.46 -17.81
C GLU A 48 16.72 42.20 -17.34
N LYS A 49 15.92 41.63 -18.26
CA LYS A 49 15.06 40.51 -18.06
C LYS A 49 15.86 39.20 -18.03
N ALA A 50 15.87 38.51 -16.92
CA ALA A 50 16.24 37.09 -16.86
C ALA A 50 15.15 36.31 -16.17
N GLY A 51 14.65 35.23 -16.78
CA GLY A 51 13.62 34.35 -16.25
C GLY A 51 14.10 33.53 -15.04
N PRO A 52 13.20 32.91 -14.28
CA PRO A 52 13.52 32.23 -13.05
C PRO A 52 14.31 30.95 -13.33
N ILE A 53 15.52 30.91 -12.80
CA ILE A 53 16.36 29.71 -12.73
C ILE A 53 15.87 28.90 -11.50
N TYR A 54 15.31 27.73 -11.78
CA TYR A 54 15.04 26.74 -10.74
C TYR A 54 16.34 26.12 -10.27
N ILE A 55 16.73 26.38 -9.03
CA ILE A 55 17.85 25.68 -8.36
C ILE A 55 17.26 24.41 -7.74
N MET A 56 17.60 23.28 -8.35
CA MET A 56 17.44 21.97 -7.68
C MET A 56 18.45 21.86 -6.53
N PRO A 57 18.09 21.24 -5.38
CA PRO A 57 19.05 20.93 -4.34
C PRO A 57 20.05 19.90 -4.85
N SER A 58 21.34 20.26 -4.79
CA SER A 58 22.44 19.37 -5.13
C SER A 58 22.54 18.20 -4.16
N GLU A 59 22.62 17.00 -4.70
CA GLU A 59 23.04 15.80 -3.98
C GLU A 59 24.40 16.04 -3.30
N ARG A 60 24.43 15.98 -1.98
CA ARG A 60 25.67 15.87 -1.23
C ARG A 60 26.05 14.40 -1.12
N THR A 61 26.91 13.96 -2.01
CA THR A 61 27.65 12.71 -1.90
C THR A 61 28.72 12.86 -0.82
N PRO A 62 28.81 12.00 0.19
CA PRO A 62 29.96 12.00 1.11
C PRO A 62 31.18 11.41 0.40
N LEU A 63 32.23 12.21 0.25
CA LEU A 63 33.54 11.77 -0.20
C LEU A 63 34.19 10.89 0.89
N ILE A 64 34.19 9.57 0.69
CA ILE A 64 35.08 8.67 1.41
C ILE A 64 36.37 8.56 0.59
N THR A 65 37.41 9.17 1.07
CA THR A 65 38.76 8.99 0.55
C THR A 65 39.29 7.64 1.01
N THR A 66 39.34 6.65 0.13
CA THR A 66 40.08 5.43 0.35
C THR A 66 41.56 5.65 0.05
N HIS A 67 42.40 5.64 1.08
CA HIS A 67 43.83 5.47 0.92
C HIS A 67 44.13 4.03 0.49
N GLN A 68 44.60 3.86 -0.73
CA GLN A 68 45.22 2.60 -1.16
C GLN A 68 46.59 2.47 -0.50
N ALA A 69 46.70 1.50 0.40
CA ALA A 69 47.97 0.98 0.86
C ALA A 69 48.26 -0.31 0.09
N GLY A 70 49.42 -0.33 -0.58
CA GLY A 70 49.94 -1.46 -1.35
C GLY A 70 50.22 -2.72 -0.53
N PRO A 71 50.41 -3.88 -1.18
CA PRO A 71 50.47 -5.13 -0.47
C PRO A 71 51.87 -5.38 0.14
N GLN A 72 52.02 -5.28 1.44
CA GLN A 72 53.13 -5.86 2.18
C GLN A 72 52.81 -7.30 2.54
N ARG A 73 53.63 -8.23 2.00
CA ARG A 73 53.67 -9.63 2.38
C ARG A 73 53.92 -9.77 3.88
N GLN A 74 52.96 -10.32 4.61
CA GLN A 74 53.23 -10.95 5.92
C GLN A 74 52.92 -12.44 5.85
N ARG A 75 53.95 -13.25 5.62
CA ARG A 75 53.98 -14.63 6.03
C ARG A 75 54.47 -14.60 7.49
N TYR A 76 53.56 -14.92 8.42
CA TYR A 76 53.90 -15.46 9.77
C TYR A 76 52.65 -15.30 10.68
N HIS A 77 51.66 -16.17 10.56
CA HIS A 77 50.66 -16.35 11.63
C HIS A 77 49.84 -17.64 11.54
N HIS A 78 50.16 -18.55 10.64
CA HIS A 78 49.37 -19.81 10.55
C HIS A 78 49.69 -20.84 11.65
N ASN A 79 50.77 -20.69 12.38
CA ASN A 79 51.16 -21.69 13.38
C ASN A 79 50.71 -21.35 14.84
N VAL A 80 50.34 -20.11 15.13
CA VAL A 80 49.88 -19.71 16.47
C VAL A 80 48.39 -20.03 16.64
N ALA A 81 47.54 -19.70 15.66
CA ALA A 81 46.11 -20.01 15.71
C ALA A 81 45.84 -21.53 15.80
N ARG A 82 46.62 -22.36 15.07
CA ARG A 82 46.52 -23.83 15.15
C ARG A 82 46.88 -24.38 16.52
N ARG A 83 47.88 -23.81 17.17
CA ARG A 83 48.29 -24.20 18.54
C ARG A 83 47.27 -23.74 19.58
N PHE A 84 46.66 -22.57 19.46
CA PHE A 84 45.57 -22.12 20.33
C PHE A 84 44.29 -22.94 20.16
N CYS A 85 43.91 -23.31 18.95
CA CYS A 85 42.77 -24.19 18.71
C CYS A 85 42.99 -25.63 19.24
N THR A 86 44.22 -26.17 19.12
CA THR A 86 44.52 -27.47 19.67
C THR A 86 44.57 -27.48 21.20
N ILE A 87 45.09 -26.43 21.82
CA ILE A 87 45.10 -26.30 23.30
C ILE A 87 43.69 -26.07 23.84
N ALA A 88 42.86 -25.27 23.16
CA ALA A 88 41.48 -25.05 23.56
C ALA A 88 40.61 -26.32 23.40
N LEU A 89 40.79 -27.07 22.32
CA LEU A 89 40.10 -28.35 22.08
C LEU A 89 40.55 -29.44 23.08
N SER A 90 41.85 -29.53 23.40
CA SER A 90 42.33 -30.48 24.38
C SER A 90 41.88 -30.10 25.81
N SER A 91 41.85 -28.81 26.17
CA SER A 91 41.34 -28.35 27.45
C SER A 91 39.84 -28.61 27.63
N THR A 92 39.07 -28.41 26.57
CA THR A 92 37.61 -28.72 26.60
C THR A 92 37.38 -30.22 26.70
N LEU A 93 38.11 -31.05 25.97
CA LEU A 93 38.02 -32.51 26.08
C LEU A 93 38.46 -33.03 27.46
N ILE A 94 39.48 -32.47 28.07
CA ILE A 94 39.92 -32.80 29.41
C ILE A 94 38.89 -32.36 30.45
N TRP A 95 38.28 -31.20 30.29
CA TRP A 95 37.21 -30.72 31.16
C TRP A 95 35.93 -31.55 31.06
N VAL A 96 35.51 -31.97 29.85
CA VAL A 96 34.41 -32.87 29.62
C VAL A 96 34.68 -34.27 30.18
N PHE A 97 35.93 -34.77 30.03
CA PHE A 97 36.34 -36.04 30.59
C PHE A 97 36.36 -36.04 32.14
N PHE A 98 36.87 -34.95 32.77
CA PHE A 98 36.82 -34.79 34.23
C PHE A 98 35.39 -34.59 34.76
N THR A 99 34.53 -33.85 34.07
CA THR A 99 33.09 -33.74 34.45
C THR A 99 32.38 -35.08 34.32
N TRP A 100 32.71 -35.87 33.31
CA TRP A 100 32.15 -37.21 33.13
C TRP A 100 32.62 -38.19 34.22
N ILE A 101 33.89 -38.16 34.61
CA ILE A 101 34.48 -38.99 35.68
C ILE A 101 33.88 -38.55 37.05
N THR A 102 33.78 -37.27 37.34
CA THR A 102 33.19 -36.79 38.62
C THR A 102 31.72 -37.12 38.71
N THR A 103 30.96 -37.07 37.62
CA THR A 103 29.55 -37.50 37.60
C THR A 103 29.41 -39.02 37.74
N ALA A 104 30.35 -39.79 37.20
CA ALA A 104 30.35 -41.25 37.30
C ALA A 104 30.78 -41.77 38.72
N ILE A 105 31.64 -41.02 39.42
CA ILE A 105 32.21 -41.40 40.75
C ILE A 105 31.29 -40.89 41.89
N LEU A 106 30.61 -39.76 41.78
CA LEU A 106 29.77 -39.17 42.80
C LEU A 106 28.29 -39.52 42.71
N GLY A 107 27.87 -40.26 41.68
CA GLY A 107 26.48 -40.55 41.33
C GLY A 107 25.92 -41.87 41.89
N ARG A 108 26.21 -42.26 43.18
CA ARG A 108 25.52 -43.34 43.86
C ARG A 108 24.74 -42.85 45.07
N GLY A 109 23.55 -42.34 44.88
CA GLY A 109 22.53 -42.13 45.87
C GLY A 109 21.17 -42.70 45.33
N PRO A 110 20.25 -43.18 46.18
CA PRO A 110 19.20 -44.07 45.79
C PRO A 110 18.12 -43.42 44.94
N ALA A 111 17.64 -44.20 43.99
CA ALA A 111 16.67 -43.82 42.96
C ALA A 111 15.29 -43.42 43.52
N HIS A 112 14.85 -42.23 43.19
CA HIS A 112 13.43 -41.95 42.99
C HIS A 112 13.16 -41.76 41.48
N ARG A 113 12.38 -42.68 40.93
CA ARG A 113 11.88 -42.61 39.55
C ARG A 113 10.92 -41.44 39.45
N HIS A 114 11.30 -40.43 38.69
CA HIS A 114 10.34 -39.60 37.97
C HIS A 114 10.79 -39.60 36.51
N HIS A 115 9.91 -40.17 35.67
CA HIS A 115 10.01 -40.04 34.23
C HIS A 115 9.77 -38.57 33.85
N GLY A 116 10.82 -37.84 33.57
CA GLY A 116 10.77 -36.54 32.88
C GLY A 116 11.47 -36.70 31.55
N HIS A 117 10.75 -36.76 30.45
CA HIS A 117 11.30 -36.65 29.13
C HIS A 117 11.95 -35.28 28.99
N GLY A 118 13.26 -35.26 28.91
CA GLY A 118 14.02 -34.03 28.61
C GLY A 118 13.93 -33.72 27.12
N ASP A 119 12.95 -32.92 26.74
CA ASP A 119 12.81 -32.38 25.40
C ASP A 119 13.93 -31.41 25.07
N TRP A 120 14.75 -31.79 24.12
CA TRP A 120 15.64 -30.86 23.40
C TRP A 120 14.85 -30.24 22.26
N SER A 121 14.10 -29.17 22.55
CA SER A 121 13.48 -28.29 21.56
C SER A 121 14.51 -27.29 21.02
N TRP A 122 14.24 -26.74 19.83
CA TRP A 122 14.99 -25.64 19.24
C TRP A 122 15.34 -24.54 20.23
N PRO A 123 16.46 -23.77 20.07
CA PRO A 123 16.66 -22.57 20.86
C PRO A 123 15.45 -21.67 20.77
N GLY A 124 14.69 -21.50 21.85
CA GLY A 124 13.42 -20.80 21.91
C GLY A 124 12.21 -21.67 22.25
N HIS A 125 12.24 -23.00 22.04
CA HIS A 125 11.09 -23.86 22.37
C HIS A 125 11.08 -24.41 23.81
N LYS A 126 12.19 -24.37 24.53
CA LYS A 126 12.32 -25.01 25.85
C LYS A 126 11.42 -24.43 26.98
N ASN A 127 10.86 -23.24 26.80
CA ASN A 127 9.95 -22.62 27.77
C ASN A 127 8.56 -22.33 27.21
N ARG A 128 8.21 -22.90 26.05
CA ARG A 128 6.85 -22.74 25.50
C ARG A 128 5.88 -23.57 26.30
N ARG A 129 4.99 -22.90 27.00
CA ARG A 129 3.80 -23.54 27.60
C ARG A 129 2.71 -23.78 26.57
N LEU A 130 2.76 -23.07 25.43
CA LEU A 130 1.75 -23.14 24.38
C LEU A 130 2.37 -23.77 23.11
N ASP A 131 1.77 -24.87 22.63
CA ASP A 131 2.11 -25.51 21.36
C ASP A 131 1.40 -24.83 20.16
N ASP A 132 1.65 -25.31 18.94
CA ASP A 132 1.04 -24.77 17.71
C ASP A 132 -0.49 -24.82 17.75
N GLU A 133 -1.09 -25.89 18.29
CA GLU A 133 -2.55 -26.03 18.41
C GLU A 133 -3.12 -25.09 19.48
N GLY A 134 -2.43 -24.95 20.59
CA GLY A 134 -2.78 -23.98 21.63
C GLY A 134 -2.70 -22.54 21.11
N LEU A 135 -1.65 -22.19 20.37
CA LEU A 135 -1.53 -20.89 19.72
C LEU A 135 -2.69 -20.66 18.72
N ARG A 136 -2.96 -21.64 17.86
CA ARG A 136 -4.09 -21.58 16.93
C ARG A 136 -5.41 -21.32 17.64
N LYS A 137 -5.68 -22.04 18.76
CA LYS A 137 -6.88 -21.84 19.58
C LYS A 137 -6.95 -20.43 20.15
N VAL A 138 -5.86 -19.91 20.71
CA VAL A 138 -5.82 -18.53 21.23
C VAL A 138 -6.15 -17.54 20.12
N LEU A 139 -5.52 -17.64 18.96
CA LEU A 139 -5.71 -16.72 17.85
C LEU A 139 -7.09 -16.83 17.17
N THR A 140 -7.77 -17.96 17.28
CA THR A 140 -9.11 -18.15 16.72
C THR A 140 -10.24 -17.91 17.72
N GLN A 141 -9.99 -18.07 19.02
CA GLN A 141 -11.02 -17.96 20.06
C GLN A 141 -10.98 -16.64 20.83
N THR A 142 -9.84 -15.93 20.81
CA THR A 142 -9.73 -14.64 21.49
C THR A 142 -10.43 -13.50 20.76
N PRO A 143 -10.35 -13.37 19.39
CA PRO A 143 -11.03 -12.28 18.71
C PRO A 143 -12.53 -12.26 19.03
N SER A 144 -13.05 -11.07 19.39
CA SER A 144 -14.44 -10.83 19.80
C SER A 144 -15.09 -9.83 18.86
N SER A 145 -16.31 -10.13 18.45
CA SER A 145 -17.15 -9.21 17.68
C SER A 145 -17.52 -7.97 18.50
N GLU A 146 -17.83 -8.17 19.80
CA GLU A 146 -18.23 -7.09 20.70
C GLU A 146 -17.09 -6.11 20.97
N LEU A 147 -15.85 -6.61 21.11
CA LEU A 147 -14.70 -5.72 21.26
C LEU A 147 -14.32 -5.04 19.94
N ALA A 148 -14.40 -5.73 18.82
CA ALA A 148 -14.21 -5.11 17.52
C ALA A 148 -15.20 -3.96 17.28
N GLU A 149 -16.48 -4.14 17.70
CA GLU A 149 -17.48 -3.07 17.70
C GLU A 149 -17.07 -1.91 18.62
N GLU A 150 -16.58 -2.20 19.83
CA GLU A 150 -16.11 -1.18 20.78
C GLU A 150 -14.95 -0.37 20.18
N TRP A 151 -13.96 -1.05 19.54
CA TRP A 151 -12.83 -0.37 18.91
C TRP A 151 -13.27 0.48 17.72
N SER A 152 -14.12 -0.04 16.85
CA SER A 152 -14.69 0.70 15.73
C SER A 152 -15.42 1.95 16.22
N ARG A 153 -16.29 1.83 17.20
CA ARG A 153 -17.01 2.96 17.83
C ARG A 153 -16.06 4.01 18.40
N TYR A 154 -14.96 3.59 19.01
CA TYR A 154 -13.96 4.51 19.55
C TYR A 154 -13.27 5.31 18.44
N TYR A 155 -12.71 4.63 17.44
CA TYR A 155 -11.94 5.30 16.39
C TYR A 155 -12.79 6.23 15.53
N THR A 156 -14.05 5.90 15.31
CA THR A 156 -14.99 6.68 14.48
C THR A 156 -15.70 7.80 15.23
N SER A 157 -15.42 8.02 16.52
CA SER A 157 -16.18 8.94 17.37
C SER A 157 -15.88 10.43 17.13
N GLY A 158 -14.87 10.77 16.33
CA GLY A 158 -14.49 12.15 16.05
C GLY A 158 -13.42 12.27 14.96
N PRO A 159 -13.14 13.49 14.48
CA PRO A 159 -12.20 13.70 13.38
C PRO A 159 -10.77 13.30 13.77
N HIS A 160 -10.11 12.62 12.85
CA HIS A 160 -8.74 12.13 12.99
C HIS A 160 -7.97 12.21 11.66
N LEU A 161 -8.10 13.34 10.98
CA LEU A 161 -7.31 13.69 9.80
C LEU A 161 -5.81 13.65 10.15
N ALA A 162 -4.97 13.23 9.22
CA ALA A 162 -3.52 13.08 9.40
C ALA A 162 -2.88 14.23 10.20
N GLY A 163 -2.10 13.90 11.22
CA GLY A 163 -1.51 14.89 12.13
C GLY A 163 -2.53 15.64 13.01
N GLN A 164 -3.71 15.07 13.20
CA GLN A 164 -4.71 15.49 14.19
C GLN A 164 -4.99 14.36 15.19
N ASN A 165 -5.61 14.69 16.32
CA ASN A 165 -6.00 13.72 17.34
C ASN A 165 -4.84 12.84 17.89
N TYR A 166 -3.78 13.49 18.38
CA TYR A 166 -2.68 12.81 19.08
C TYR A 166 -3.18 11.89 20.22
N SER A 167 -4.27 12.23 20.88
CA SER A 167 -4.85 11.42 21.95
C SER A 167 -5.29 10.03 21.46
N GLN A 168 -5.70 9.88 20.20
CA GLN A 168 -6.05 8.60 19.62
C GLN A 168 -4.79 7.73 19.39
N ALA A 169 -3.67 8.34 18.96
CA ALA A 169 -2.40 7.63 18.88
C ALA A 169 -1.89 7.18 20.27
N GLU A 170 -2.00 8.07 21.25
CA GLU A 170 -1.63 7.74 22.63
C GLU A 170 -2.53 6.65 23.24
N TRP A 171 -3.84 6.70 22.99
CA TRP A 171 -4.76 5.65 23.41
C TRP A 171 -4.41 4.31 22.78
N THR A 172 -4.13 4.28 21.47
CA THR A 172 -3.73 3.07 20.73
C THR A 172 -2.47 2.46 21.35
N ARG A 173 -1.43 3.27 21.57
CA ARG A 173 -0.20 2.83 22.26
C ARG A 173 -0.52 2.26 23.65
N ASN A 174 -1.28 2.97 24.46
CA ASN A 174 -1.60 2.54 25.83
C ASN A 174 -2.42 1.25 25.85
N LYS A 175 -3.31 1.04 24.87
CA LYS A 175 -4.04 -0.23 24.71
C LYS A 175 -3.09 -1.38 24.40
N TRP A 176 -2.19 -1.21 23.46
CA TRP A 176 -1.19 -2.22 23.11
C TRP A 176 -0.26 -2.56 24.27
N GLU A 177 0.22 -1.55 25.00
CA GLU A 177 0.98 -1.75 26.24
C GLU A 177 0.19 -2.52 27.30
N SER A 178 -1.11 -2.24 27.45
CA SER A 178 -1.99 -2.95 28.41
C SER A 178 -2.15 -4.43 28.08
N TRP A 179 -1.90 -4.83 26.85
CA TRP A 179 -1.87 -6.24 26.40
C TRP A 179 -0.44 -6.82 26.39
N GLY A 180 0.52 -6.13 26.97
CA GLY A 180 1.91 -6.61 27.13
C GLY A 180 2.77 -6.43 25.89
N ILE A 181 2.40 -5.56 24.94
CA ILE A 181 3.18 -5.26 23.75
C ILE A 181 3.99 -3.98 24.00
N ASP A 182 5.30 -4.06 23.89
CA ASP A 182 6.20 -2.90 24.02
C ASP A 182 5.92 -1.92 22.85
N SER A 183 5.38 -0.74 23.19
CA SER A 183 4.83 0.16 22.18
C SER A 183 5.35 1.59 22.32
N SER A 184 5.52 2.27 21.20
CA SER A 184 6.03 3.64 21.13
C SER A 184 5.33 4.46 20.05
N ILE A 185 5.42 5.80 20.16
CA ILE A 185 4.95 6.72 19.11
C ILE A 185 6.19 7.29 18.41
N VAL A 186 6.23 7.17 17.08
CA VAL A 186 7.24 7.73 16.20
C VAL A 186 6.62 8.89 15.44
N ALA A 187 7.18 10.10 15.58
CA ALA A 187 6.66 11.29 14.95
C ALA A 187 7.51 11.73 13.75
N TYR A 188 6.86 12.22 12.71
CA TYR A 188 7.49 12.83 11.53
C TYR A 188 6.87 14.20 11.27
N ASP A 189 7.70 15.21 11.03
CA ASP A 189 7.23 16.54 10.61
C ASP A 189 7.04 16.52 9.09
N VAL A 190 5.79 16.60 8.63
CA VAL A 190 5.41 16.45 7.23
C VAL A 190 4.64 17.64 6.70
N TYR A 191 4.74 17.87 5.37
CA TYR A 191 4.06 18.96 4.69
C TYR A 191 2.66 18.53 4.25
N LEU A 192 1.65 19.11 4.86
CA LEU A 192 0.23 18.85 4.60
C LEU A 192 -0.52 20.13 4.27
N ASN A 193 -1.75 20.02 3.77
CA ASN A 193 -2.67 21.14 3.67
C ASN A 193 -3.93 20.92 4.51
N ARG A 194 -4.57 22.02 4.87
CA ARG A 194 -5.86 22.05 5.57
C ARG A 194 -6.82 22.96 4.80
N PRO A 195 -8.11 22.59 4.68
CA PRO A 195 -9.10 23.45 4.05
C PRO A 195 -9.32 24.70 4.90
N VAL A 196 -9.40 25.87 4.24
CA VAL A 196 -9.69 27.16 4.86
C VAL A 196 -11.07 27.64 4.43
N ASP A 197 -11.30 27.75 3.12
CA ASP A 197 -12.57 28.18 2.55
C ASP A 197 -12.74 27.63 1.13
N HIS A 198 -13.98 27.48 0.70
CA HIS A 198 -14.29 26.93 -0.62
C HIS A 198 -15.68 27.40 -1.10
N ARG A 199 -15.85 27.46 -2.42
CA ARG A 199 -17.09 27.79 -3.07
C ARG A 199 -17.14 27.20 -4.46
N LEU A 200 -18.29 26.72 -4.89
CA LEU A 200 -18.56 26.37 -6.29
C LEU A 200 -19.92 26.94 -6.68
N ALA A 201 -19.95 27.78 -7.71
CA ALA A 201 -21.18 28.37 -8.20
C ALA A 201 -21.27 28.36 -9.73
N LEU A 202 -22.44 28.05 -10.24
CA LEU A 202 -22.80 28.23 -11.64
C LEU A 202 -23.30 29.69 -11.82
N LEU A 203 -22.64 30.42 -12.68
CA LEU A 203 -22.89 31.83 -12.93
C LEU A 203 -23.41 32.04 -14.34
N GLU A 204 -24.43 32.86 -14.49
CA GLU A 204 -24.97 33.30 -15.77
C GLU A 204 -24.71 34.79 -16.02
N LYS A 205 -24.35 35.15 -17.24
CA LYS A 205 -24.10 36.54 -17.59
C LYS A 205 -25.41 37.32 -17.47
N ALA A 206 -25.43 38.36 -16.63
CA ALA A 206 -26.59 39.21 -16.51
C ALA A 206 -27.02 39.80 -17.85
N THR A 207 -28.26 39.56 -18.22
CA THR A 207 -28.87 40.22 -19.38
C THR A 207 -29.20 41.62 -18.94
N GLY A 208 -28.39 42.61 -19.39
CA GLY A 208 -28.42 44.00 -18.94
C GLY A 208 -29.80 44.58 -18.89
N GLY A 209 -30.18 45.09 -17.75
CA GLY A 209 -31.28 46.03 -17.60
C GLY A 209 -30.90 47.40 -18.10
N LYS A 210 -31.73 47.93 -19.03
CA LYS A 210 -31.84 49.34 -19.47
C LYS A 210 -30.54 50.15 -19.70
N HIS A 211 -30.36 50.54 -20.91
CA HIS A 211 -29.50 51.59 -21.44
C HIS A 211 -28.95 52.59 -20.41
N ASP A 212 -27.65 52.41 -20.03
CA ASP A 212 -26.77 53.49 -19.69
C ASP A 212 -25.67 53.58 -20.74
N GLU A 213 -25.55 54.70 -21.40
CA GLU A 213 -24.71 54.92 -22.59
C GLU A 213 -23.19 55.05 -22.28
N ASP A 214 -22.74 54.54 -21.15
CA ASP A 214 -21.30 54.59 -20.78
C ASP A 214 -20.70 53.15 -20.68
N LEU A 215 -20.63 52.46 -21.83
CA LEU A 215 -20.35 51.04 -22.00
C LEU A 215 -18.87 50.68 -22.20
N SER A 216 -17.93 51.55 -21.89
CA SER A 216 -16.52 51.27 -22.30
C SER A 216 -15.65 50.52 -21.25
N LEU A 217 -16.07 50.33 -20.01
CA LEU A 217 -15.25 49.77 -18.90
C LEU A 217 -15.98 48.87 -17.90
N SER A 218 -17.23 48.50 -18.06
CA SER A 218 -17.90 47.64 -17.07
C SER A 218 -17.51 46.16 -17.24
N LYS A 219 -16.91 45.55 -16.23
CA LYS A 219 -16.76 44.07 -16.15
C LYS A 219 -18.12 43.43 -16.32
N PRO A 220 -18.24 42.30 -17.02
CA PRO A 220 -19.52 41.61 -17.16
C PRO A 220 -20.04 41.27 -15.76
N SER A 221 -21.28 41.70 -15.45
CA SER A 221 -21.95 41.30 -14.22
C SER A 221 -22.43 39.86 -14.36
N TRP A 222 -22.15 39.09 -13.36
CA TRP A 222 -22.53 37.67 -13.26
C TRP A 222 -23.57 37.49 -12.18
N GLU A 223 -24.61 36.75 -12.46
CA GLU A 223 -25.66 36.36 -11.50
C GLU A 223 -25.48 34.90 -11.12
N VAL A 224 -25.69 34.58 -9.84
CA VAL A 224 -25.63 33.20 -9.34
C VAL A 224 -26.88 32.46 -9.77
N LYS A 225 -26.72 31.46 -10.63
CA LYS A 225 -27.81 30.58 -11.08
C LYS A 225 -28.02 29.39 -10.17
N PHE A 226 -26.90 28.87 -9.64
CA PHE A 226 -26.86 27.80 -8.67
C PHE A 226 -25.57 27.92 -7.85
N GLU A 227 -25.65 27.59 -6.59
CA GLU A 227 -24.50 27.49 -5.69
C GLU A 227 -24.51 26.09 -5.04
N ALA A 228 -23.40 25.36 -5.14
CA ALA A 228 -23.25 24.04 -4.57
C ALA A 228 -23.27 24.09 -3.05
N SER A 229 -23.92 23.14 -2.41
CA SER A 229 -23.99 23.05 -0.96
C SER A 229 -22.64 22.74 -0.32
N LEU A 230 -21.83 21.95 -1.03
CA LEU A 230 -20.53 21.42 -0.57
C LEU A 230 -20.60 20.77 0.82
N LYS A 231 -21.75 20.22 1.15
CA LYS A 231 -22.03 19.48 2.38
C LYS A 231 -22.81 18.23 2.03
N GLU A 232 -22.58 17.21 2.83
CA GLU A 232 -23.41 15.99 2.78
C GLU A 232 -24.67 16.20 3.61
N ASP A 233 -25.73 15.52 3.22
CA ASP A 233 -27.01 15.59 3.93
C ASP A 233 -26.92 14.91 5.30
N ILE A 234 -27.66 15.42 6.25
CA ILE A 234 -27.78 14.81 7.57
C ILE A 234 -28.77 13.65 7.48
N ILE A 235 -28.36 12.51 7.99
CA ILE A 235 -29.17 11.31 8.12
C ILE A 235 -29.59 11.20 9.59
N ASP A 236 -30.89 11.31 9.88
CA ASP A 236 -31.42 11.39 11.24
C ASP A 236 -31.01 10.21 12.14
N ASP A 237 -30.89 9.02 11.54
CA ASP A 237 -30.47 7.79 12.23
C ASP A 237 -28.96 7.66 12.42
N ASP A 238 -28.16 8.49 11.71
CA ASP A 238 -26.70 8.48 11.77
C ASP A 238 -26.15 9.77 12.43
N PRO A 239 -25.87 9.74 13.73
CA PRO A 239 -25.39 10.92 14.45
C PRO A 239 -24.06 11.46 13.94
N THR A 240 -23.25 10.66 13.24
CA THR A 240 -21.96 11.10 12.65
C THR A 240 -22.18 12.20 11.62
N THR A 241 -23.27 12.11 10.85
CA THR A 241 -23.58 13.07 9.78
C THR A 241 -24.00 14.45 10.30
N ALA A 242 -24.41 14.54 11.57
CA ALA A 242 -24.85 15.77 12.22
C ALA A 242 -23.76 16.48 13.07
N LEU A 243 -22.54 15.94 13.10
CA LEU A 243 -21.47 16.48 13.95
C LEU A 243 -21.01 17.85 13.47
N ASN A 244 -20.96 18.83 14.41
CA ASN A 244 -20.59 20.22 14.12
C ASN A 244 -19.10 20.42 13.75
N ASN A 245 -18.26 19.45 14.03
CA ASN A 245 -16.83 19.45 13.75
C ASN A 245 -16.46 18.62 12.51
N ALA A 246 -17.41 18.47 11.58
CA ALA A 246 -17.16 17.83 10.29
C ALA A 246 -16.02 18.53 9.53
N ILE A 247 -15.16 17.73 8.91
CA ILE A 247 -14.07 18.24 8.08
C ILE A 247 -14.70 18.88 6.82
N PRO A 248 -14.36 20.14 6.49
CA PRO A 248 -14.87 20.78 5.28
C PRO A 248 -14.47 20.03 4.02
N THR A 249 -15.26 20.17 2.96
CA THR A 249 -14.99 19.57 1.65
C THR A 249 -13.69 20.08 1.04
N PHE A 250 -12.77 19.18 0.72
CA PHE A 250 -11.53 19.55 0.03
C PHE A 250 -10.85 18.33 -0.60
N HIS A 251 -9.85 18.61 -1.44
CA HIS A 251 -8.85 17.60 -1.80
C HIS A 251 -7.51 17.89 -1.09
N GLY A 252 -6.92 16.89 -0.49
CA GLY A 252 -5.54 16.94 -0.02
C GLY A 252 -4.59 17.32 -1.17
N TYR A 253 -3.67 18.24 -0.92
CA TYR A 253 -2.72 18.80 -1.90
C TYR A 253 -3.34 19.52 -3.10
N SER A 254 -4.60 19.89 -3.06
CA SER A 254 -5.20 20.79 -4.05
C SER A 254 -4.59 22.17 -3.98
N ALA A 255 -4.31 22.80 -5.12
CA ALA A 255 -3.89 24.19 -5.13
C ALA A 255 -4.99 25.13 -4.64
N SER A 256 -4.62 26.22 -3.96
CA SER A 256 -5.52 27.37 -3.74
C SER A 256 -5.74 28.11 -5.06
N GLY A 257 -6.95 28.64 -5.24
CA GLY A 257 -7.27 29.45 -6.42
C GLY A 257 -8.72 29.91 -6.46
N ASN A 258 -8.97 30.93 -7.27
CA ASN A 258 -10.30 31.42 -7.61
C ASN A 258 -10.41 31.52 -9.12
N VAL A 259 -11.17 30.62 -9.72
CA VAL A 259 -11.24 30.43 -11.17
C VAL A 259 -12.68 30.60 -11.63
N THR A 260 -12.90 31.49 -12.63
CA THR A 260 -14.17 31.62 -13.31
C THR A 260 -13.99 31.33 -14.80
N ALA A 261 -14.58 30.23 -15.28
CA ALA A 261 -14.41 29.77 -16.66
C ALA A 261 -15.58 28.92 -17.14
N GLN A 262 -15.71 28.78 -18.47
CA GLN A 262 -16.54 27.75 -19.06
C GLN A 262 -16.03 26.38 -18.61
N PHE A 263 -16.89 25.36 -18.67
CA PHE A 263 -16.59 24.04 -18.19
C PHE A 263 -16.94 22.95 -19.22
N VAL A 264 -16.26 21.81 -19.06
CA VAL A 264 -16.30 20.65 -19.96
C VAL A 264 -16.47 19.39 -19.12
N TYR A 265 -17.43 18.54 -19.50
CA TYR A 265 -17.54 17.21 -18.92
C TYR A 265 -16.50 16.28 -19.57
N VAL A 266 -15.69 15.63 -18.75
CA VAL A 266 -14.54 14.83 -19.19
C VAL A 266 -14.65 13.34 -18.81
N ASN A 267 -15.87 12.84 -18.67
CA ASN A 267 -16.14 11.43 -18.27
C ASN A 267 -15.41 11.08 -16.96
N TYR A 268 -14.71 9.95 -16.88
CA TYR A 268 -13.85 9.61 -15.75
C TYR A 268 -12.53 10.38 -15.72
N GLY A 269 -12.24 11.22 -16.70
CA GLY A 269 -10.99 11.95 -16.81
C GLY A 269 -9.76 11.04 -16.92
N THR A 270 -9.92 9.87 -17.54
CA THR A 270 -8.80 8.98 -17.88
C THR A 270 -7.93 9.61 -18.95
N TYR A 271 -6.72 9.09 -19.13
CA TYR A 271 -5.88 9.51 -20.25
C TYR A 271 -6.63 9.37 -21.57
N GLN A 272 -7.32 8.26 -21.78
CA GLN A 272 -8.10 7.98 -23.00
C GLN A 272 -9.27 8.94 -23.18
N ASP A 273 -10.03 9.26 -22.11
CA ASP A 273 -11.14 10.22 -22.19
C ASP A 273 -10.65 11.58 -22.70
N PHE A 274 -9.53 12.06 -22.21
CA PHE A 274 -8.94 13.32 -22.67
C PHE A 274 -8.45 13.23 -24.12
N GLU A 275 -7.85 12.11 -24.55
CA GLU A 275 -7.44 11.89 -25.92
C GLU A 275 -8.66 11.89 -26.88
N ASP A 276 -9.77 11.29 -26.45
CA ASP A 276 -11.02 11.27 -27.23
C ASP A 276 -11.58 12.69 -27.40
N LEU A 277 -11.55 13.51 -26.33
CA LEU A 277 -11.96 14.92 -26.43
C LEU A 277 -11.04 15.75 -27.36
N VAL A 278 -9.73 15.54 -27.29
CA VAL A 278 -8.77 16.20 -28.21
C VAL A 278 -9.01 15.79 -29.65
N LYS A 279 -9.22 14.51 -29.94
CA LYS A 279 -9.58 14.03 -31.29
C LYS A 279 -10.88 14.60 -31.81
N ALA A 280 -11.88 14.79 -30.91
CA ALA A 280 -13.16 15.42 -31.24
C ALA A 280 -13.08 16.95 -31.33
N ASN A 281 -11.88 17.55 -31.24
CA ASN A 281 -11.66 18.99 -31.26
C ASN A 281 -12.42 19.78 -30.18
N VAL A 282 -12.70 19.17 -29.01
CA VAL A 282 -13.32 19.85 -27.89
C VAL A 282 -12.30 20.82 -27.26
N SER A 283 -12.71 22.09 -27.11
CA SER A 283 -11.83 23.13 -26.53
C SER A 283 -11.65 22.93 -25.03
N LEU A 284 -10.47 22.54 -24.57
CA LEU A 284 -10.15 22.27 -23.17
C LEU A 284 -9.39 23.41 -22.49
N LYS A 285 -8.46 24.05 -23.17
CA LYS A 285 -7.59 25.09 -22.63
C LYS A 285 -8.40 26.24 -22.01
N GLY A 286 -8.06 26.61 -20.75
CA GLY A 286 -8.72 27.68 -20.03
C GLY A 286 -10.11 27.32 -19.51
N LYS A 287 -10.52 26.05 -19.53
CA LYS A 287 -11.82 25.56 -19.04
C LYS A 287 -11.66 24.85 -17.69
N ILE A 288 -12.79 24.64 -17.00
CA ILE A 288 -12.89 23.80 -15.80
C ILE A 288 -13.32 22.40 -16.24
N ALA A 289 -12.62 21.37 -15.77
CA ALA A 289 -12.99 19.98 -16.00
C ALA A 289 -14.05 19.53 -14.99
N ILE A 290 -15.08 18.82 -15.46
CA ILE A 290 -16.05 18.10 -14.62
C ILE A 290 -15.84 16.61 -14.85
N ALA A 291 -15.29 15.90 -13.86
CA ALA A 291 -14.97 14.48 -13.97
C ALA A 291 -15.81 13.64 -13.00
N ARG A 292 -16.04 12.38 -13.35
CA ARG A 292 -16.56 11.38 -12.41
C ARG A 292 -15.45 10.78 -11.55
N TYR A 293 -15.75 10.38 -10.31
CA TYR A 293 -14.92 9.43 -9.57
C TYR A 293 -14.90 8.07 -10.26
N GLY A 294 -14.01 7.18 -9.84
CA GLY A 294 -13.83 5.86 -10.47
C GLY A 294 -12.88 5.87 -11.67
N GLY A 295 -12.66 4.70 -12.24
CA GLY A 295 -11.78 4.49 -13.40
C GLY A 295 -10.29 4.57 -13.09
N ILE A 296 -9.81 5.68 -12.57
CA ILE A 296 -8.39 5.93 -12.24
C ILE A 296 -8.24 6.72 -10.95
N PHE A 297 -7.00 6.78 -10.42
CA PHE A 297 -6.66 7.64 -9.29
C PHE A 297 -7.00 9.11 -9.59
N ARG A 298 -7.67 9.77 -8.66
CA ARG A 298 -8.22 11.12 -8.82
C ARG A 298 -7.19 12.19 -9.16
N GLY A 299 -5.99 12.08 -8.59
CA GLY A 299 -4.89 13.00 -8.88
C GLY A 299 -4.45 12.98 -10.35
N LEU A 300 -4.54 11.83 -11.03
CA LEU A 300 -4.23 11.73 -12.46
C LEU A 300 -5.23 12.46 -13.33
N LYS A 301 -6.53 12.55 -12.92
CA LYS A 301 -7.55 13.35 -13.60
C LYS A 301 -7.17 14.83 -13.57
N VAL A 302 -6.79 15.35 -12.40
CA VAL A 302 -6.35 16.75 -12.20
C VAL A 302 -5.05 17.01 -12.96
N LYS A 303 -4.07 16.11 -12.88
CA LYS A 303 -2.81 16.20 -13.62
C LYS A 303 -3.05 16.30 -15.12
N ARG A 304 -3.86 15.42 -15.69
CA ARG A 304 -4.11 15.43 -17.14
C ARG A 304 -4.89 16.66 -17.59
N ALA A 305 -5.87 17.11 -16.82
CA ALA A 305 -6.55 18.38 -17.06
C ALA A 305 -5.56 19.55 -17.09
N GLN A 306 -4.65 19.63 -16.12
CA GLN A 306 -3.59 20.64 -16.07
C GLN A 306 -2.65 20.59 -17.28
N GLU A 307 -2.17 19.40 -17.69
CA GLU A 307 -1.31 19.22 -18.87
C GLU A 307 -1.95 19.74 -20.15
N LEU A 308 -3.28 19.65 -20.26
CA LEU A 308 -4.05 20.15 -21.38
C LEU A 308 -4.46 21.64 -21.22
N GLY A 309 -3.92 22.31 -20.21
CA GLY A 309 -4.11 23.74 -19.98
C GLY A 309 -5.48 24.10 -19.41
N MET A 310 -6.20 23.16 -18.81
CA MET A 310 -7.41 23.46 -18.02
C MET A 310 -7.04 24.19 -16.72
N THR A 311 -7.99 24.88 -16.11
CA THR A 311 -7.71 25.85 -15.02
C THR A 311 -8.20 25.38 -13.65
N ALA A 312 -9.10 24.41 -13.60
CA ALA A 312 -9.60 23.78 -12.37
C ALA A 312 -10.24 22.43 -12.71
N THR A 313 -10.48 21.63 -11.67
CA THR A 313 -11.17 20.33 -11.78
C THR A 313 -12.22 20.18 -10.69
N VAL A 314 -13.43 19.80 -11.06
CA VAL A 314 -14.50 19.37 -10.14
C VAL A 314 -14.69 17.88 -10.35
N ILE A 315 -14.75 17.10 -9.27
CA ILE A 315 -14.92 15.65 -9.33
C ILE A 315 -16.17 15.27 -8.55
N TYR A 316 -17.05 14.45 -9.13
CA TYR A 316 -18.31 14.03 -8.50
C TYR A 316 -18.49 12.52 -8.51
N SER A 317 -19.24 11.97 -7.56
CA SER A 317 -19.64 10.56 -7.53
C SER A 317 -20.91 10.40 -8.36
N ASP A 318 -20.89 9.54 -9.38
CA ASP A 318 -22.06 9.26 -10.21
C ASP A 318 -22.75 7.98 -9.69
N PRO A 319 -24.05 8.02 -9.33
CA PRO A 319 -24.75 6.87 -8.75
C PRO A 319 -24.85 5.68 -9.72
N GLY A 320 -24.56 5.87 -11.01
CA GLY A 320 -24.44 4.76 -11.97
C GLY A 320 -23.29 3.79 -11.68
N ASP A 321 -22.33 4.20 -10.85
CA ASP A 321 -21.20 3.38 -10.43
C ASP A 321 -21.47 2.57 -9.14
N ASP A 322 -22.64 2.77 -8.50
CA ASP A 322 -23.00 2.17 -7.21
C ASP A 322 -23.60 0.75 -7.33
N GLY A 323 -23.46 0.10 -8.49
CA GLY A 323 -23.89 -1.28 -8.70
C GLY A 323 -25.39 -1.41 -9.07
N SER A 324 -26.04 -2.45 -8.51
CA SER A 324 -27.46 -2.75 -8.82
C SER A 324 -28.44 -1.96 -7.96
N THR A 325 -28.04 -1.54 -6.77
CA THR A 325 -28.85 -0.80 -5.79
C THR A 325 -28.83 0.68 -6.11
N THR A 326 -29.80 1.18 -6.88
CA THR A 326 -29.86 2.59 -7.29
C THR A 326 -31.23 3.21 -7.08
N ASP A 327 -31.27 4.52 -6.81
CA ASP A 327 -32.49 5.31 -6.70
C ASP A 327 -33.33 5.23 -7.99
N GLU A 328 -32.67 5.14 -9.16
CA GLU A 328 -33.34 4.96 -10.46
C GLU A 328 -34.15 3.67 -10.51
N LYS A 329 -33.71 2.61 -9.86
CA LYS A 329 -34.40 1.31 -9.79
C LYS A 329 -35.42 1.24 -8.66
N GLY A 330 -35.58 2.32 -7.88
CA GLY A 330 -36.51 2.41 -6.78
C GLY A 330 -36.03 1.66 -5.52
N GLU A 331 -34.76 1.31 -5.46
CA GLU A 331 -34.15 0.69 -4.29
C GLU A 331 -33.57 1.77 -3.36
N LYS A 332 -33.72 1.55 -2.06
CA LYS A 332 -33.16 2.46 -1.08
C LYS A 332 -31.67 2.21 -0.95
N GLN A 333 -30.85 3.14 -1.45
CA GLN A 333 -29.46 3.24 -1.09
C GLN A 333 -29.35 3.76 0.36
N TYR A 334 -28.44 3.23 1.12
CA TYR A 334 -27.99 3.93 2.30
C TYR A 334 -26.67 4.64 1.96
N PRO A 335 -26.55 5.92 2.24
CA PRO A 335 -27.63 6.85 2.63
C PRO A 335 -28.52 7.21 1.45
N GLU A 336 -29.75 7.64 1.71
CA GLU A 336 -30.68 8.14 0.69
C GLU A 336 -30.20 9.47 0.04
N GLY A 337 -29.16 10.08 0.59
CA GLY A 337 -28.57 11.33 0.13
C GLY A 337 -27.31 11.15 -0.73
N PRO A 338 -26.89 12.20 -1.42
CA PRO A 338 -25.74 12.18 -2.32
C PRO A 338 -24.41 12.21 -1.54
N ALA A 339 -23.64 11.14 -1.62
CA ALA A 339 -22.31 11.06 -1.05
C ALA A 339 -21.29 11.96 -1.77
N ARG A 340 -20.31 12.42 -1.02
CA ARG A 340 -19.21 13.25 -1.48
C ARG A 340 -17.90 12.64 -0.99
N GLN A 341 -16.95 12.40 -1.91
CA GLN A 341 -15.67 11.82 -1.55
C GLN A 341 -14.62 12.90 -1.30
N ALA A 342 -14.04 12.95 -0.11
CA ALA A 342 -12.81 13.68 0.16
C ALA A 342 -11.61 12.77 -0.15
N SER A 343 -10.50 13.33 -0.64
CA SER A 343 -9.30 12.55 -0.99
C SER A 343 -8.10 13.44 -1.37
N SER A 344 -6.90 12.87 -1.48
CA SER A 344 -5.72 13.58 -1.97
C SER A 344 -5.62 13.59 -3.49
N VAL A 345 -5.07 14.67 -4.07
CA VAL A 345 -4.71 14.79 -5.49
C VAL A 345 -3.19 14.71 -5.71
N GLN A 346 -2.50 13.99 -4.91
CA GLN A 346 -1.05 13.74 -4.94
C GLN A 346 -0.17 15.01 -4.79
N ARG A 347 0.79 14.94 -3.89
CA ARG A 347 1.75 16.01 -3.61
C ARG A 347 2.56 16.40 -4.84
N GLY A 348 2.60 17.70 -5.16
CA GLY A 348 3.48 18.28 -6.17
C GLY A 348 3.02 18.18 -7.62
N SER A 349 1.86 17.54 -7.91
CA SER A 349 1.35 17.41 -9.28
C SER A 349 0.24 18.38 -9.66
N ALA A 350 -0.51 18.91 -8.69
CA ALA A 350 -1.66 19.78 -8.94
C ALA A 350 -1.29 21.26 -8.70
N HIS A 351 -1.22 22.05 -9.77
CA HIS A 351 -1.09 23.51 -9.72
C HIS A 351 -2.40 24.22 -10.05
N ILE A 352 -3.46 23.46 -10.25
CA ILE A 352 -4.83 23.97 -10.44
C ILE A 352 -5.72 23.53 -9.27
N PRO A 353 -6.69 24.37 -8.83
CA PRO A 353 -7.59 23.99 -7.77
C PRO A 353 -8.51 22.85 -8.19
N SER A 354 -8.83 22.00 -7.22
CA SER A 354 -9.78 20.91 -7.40
C SER A 354 -10.67 20.75 -6.17
N ILE A 355 -11.92 20.33 -6.38
CA ILE A 355 -12.89 20.12 -5.31
C ILE A 355 -13.77 18.90 -5.60
N PRO A 356 -14.09 18.06 -4.60
CA PRO A 356 -15.10 17.03 -4.73
C PRO A 356 -16.51 17.61 -4.47
N ILE A 357 -17.51 17.07 -5.17
CA ILE A 357 -18.91 17.42 -4.97
C ILE A 357 -19.81 16.19 -4.98
N SER A 358 -20.99 16.33 -4.41
CA SER A 358 -22.05 15.32 -4.52
C SER A 358 -22.64 15.27 -5.94
N TYR A 359 -23.34 14.19 -6.27
CA TYR A 359 -24.09 14.17 -7.53
C TYR A 359 -25.26 15.16 -7.53
N ALA A 360 -25.83 15.48 -6.37
CA ALA A 360 -26.88 16.50 -6.25
C ALA A 360 -26.37 17.87 -6.69
N ASP A 361 -25.17 18.25 -6.25
CA ASP A 361 -24.50 19.47 -6.67
C ASP A 361 -24.06 19.42 -8.15
N ALA A 362 -23.74 18.22 -8.66
CA ALA A 362 -23.34 18.03 -10.06
C ALA A 362 -24.50 18.13 -11.05
N ILE A 363 -25.74 17.72 -10.68
CA ILE A 363 -26.91 17.71 -11.57
C ILE A 363 -27.18 19.09 -12.24
N PRO A 364 -27.28 20.21 -11.52
CA PRO A 364 -27.51 21.52 -12.15
C PRO A 364 -26.38 21.90 -13.11
N ILE A 365 -25.14 21.58 -12.77
CA ILE A 365 -23.93 21.85 -13.58
C ILE A 365 -23.97 21.02 -14.86
N LEU A 366 -24.20 19.71 -14.76
CA LEU A 366 -24.29 18.82 -15.92
C LEU A 366 -25.48 19.14 -16.82
N LYS A 367 -26.65 19.50 -16.26
CA LYS A 367 -27.81 19.98 -17.04
C LYS A 367 -27.51 21.24 -17.84
N ALA A 368 -26.66 22.11 -17.33
CA ALA A 368 -26.22 23.31 -18.03
C ALA A 368 -25.39 23.01 -19.30
N LEU A 369 -24.89 21.78 -19.43
CA LEU A 369 -24.23 21.30 -20.66
C LEU A 369 -25.20 20.65 -21.65
N ASN A 370 -26.46 20.38 -21.29
CA ASN A 370 -27.41 19.70 -22.18
C ASN A 370 -27.56 20.44 -23.51
N GLY A 371 -27.26 19.75 -24.62
CA GLY A 371 -27.31 20.30 -25.95
C GLY A 371 -26.09 21.14 -26.35
N HIS A 372 -25.04 21.16 -25.56
CA HIS A 372 -23.80 21.86 -25.88
C HIS A 372 -22.63 20.87 -26.08
N GLY A 373 -21.99 20.99 -27.24
CA GLY A 373 -20.92 20.08 -27.67
C GLY A 373 -21.42 18.69 -28.02
N PRO A 374 -20.52 17.76 -28.35
CA PRO A 374 -20.86 16.36 -28.63
C PRO A 374 -21.59 15.69 -27.47
N SER A 375 -22.46 14.72 -27.77
CA SER A 375 -23.04 13.83 -26.80
C SER A 375 -22.02 12.75 -26.41
N SER A 376 -22.07 12.23 -25.18
CA SER A 376 -21.29 11.06 -24.78
C SER A 376 -21.62 9.82 -25.67
N ASP A 377 -22.77 9.78 -26.32
CA ASP A 377 -23.16 8.73 -27.28
C ASP A 377 -22.38 8.76 -28.59
N GLU A 378 -21.70 9.88 -28.89
CA GLU A 378 -20.88 10.04 -30.11
C GLU A 378 -19.46 9.50 -29.92
N PHE A 379 -19.10 9.10 -28.71
CA PHE A 379 -17.82 8.49 -28.39
C PHE A 379 -17.91 6.97 -28.32
N ASN A 380 -16.90 6.33 -27.75
CA ASN A 380 -16.86 4.89 -27.58
C ASN A 380 -17.71 4.40 -26.37
N LYS A 381 -17.85 3.07 -26.21
CA LYS A 381 -18.66 2.43 -25.16
C LYS A 381 -18.31 2.86 -23.72
N TYR A 382 -17.11 3.39 -23.48
CA TYR A 382 -16.70 3.83 -22.15
C TYR A 382 -17.37 5.14 -21.73
N TRP A 383 -17.76 5.96 -22.69
CA TRP A 383 -18.48 7.19 -22.45
C TRP A 383 -19.95 7.00 -22.12
N THR A 384 -20.50 5.85 -22.51
CA THR A 384 -21.92 5.53 -22.31
C THR A 384 -22.19 4.64 -21.08
N ARG A 385 -21.12 4.13 -20.45
CA ARG A 385 -21.22 3.22 -19.31
C ARG A 385 -21.54 3.98 -18.01
N ASN A 386 -22.42 3.39 -17.18
CA ASN A 386 -22.73 3.84 -15.82
C ASN A 386 -23.17 5.32 -15.72
N ARG A 387 -24.05 5.78 -16.62
CA ARG A 387 -24.59 7.15 -16.62
C ARG A 387 -25.82 7.23 -15.72
N GLY A 388 -25.63 7.29 -14.41
CA GLY A 388 -26.67 7.17 -13.40
C GLY A 388 -27.59 8.38 -13.22
N LEU A 389 -27.35 9.51 -13.92
CA LEU A 389 -28.15 10.74 -13.76
C LEU A 389 -29.09 11.04 -14.94
N GLN A 390 -29.22 10.12 -15.89
CA GLN A 390 -30.11 10.33 -17.06
C GLN A 390 -31.56 10.50 -16.62
N TYR A 391 -32.05 9.73 -15.67
CA TYR A 391 -33.42 9.84 -15.13
C TYR A 391 -33.70 11.16 -14.43
N LYS A 392 -32.64 11.85 -13.95
CA LYS A 392 -32.76 13.25 -13.44
C LYS A 392 -32.66 14.31 -14.54
N GLY A 393 -32.58 13.93 -15.83
CA GLY A 393 -32.54 14.82 -16.98
C GLY A 393 -31.17 15.32 -17.40
N VAL A 394 -30.08 14.66 -16.96
CA VAL A 394 -28.72 14.90 -17.46
C VAL A 394 -28.52 14.16 -18.78
N LYS A 395 -28.07 14.85 -19.85
CA LYS A 395 -27.81 14.26 -21.17
C LYS A 395 -26.34 13.90 -21.43
N TYR A 396 -25.46 14.18 -20.48
CA TYR A 396 -24.02 13.95 -20.59
C TYR A 396 -23.38 14.49 -21.88
N ASN A 397 -23.80 15.70 -22.33
CA ASN A 397 -23.08 16.43 -23.36
C ASN A 397 -21.75 16.94 -22.79
N VAL A 398 -20.69 16.94 -23.61
CA VAL A 398 -19.35 17.28 -23.12
C VAL A 398 -19.11 18.77 -22.96
N GLY A 399 -19.85 19.63 -23.66
CA GLY A 399 -19.59 21.06 -23.68
C GLY A 399 -18.59 21.48 -24.75
N PRO A 400 -17.89 22.63 -24.59
CA PRO A 400 -17.94 23.51 -23.43
C PRO A 400 -19.28 24.20 -23.22
N SER A 401 -19.54 24.69 -22.00
CA SER A 401 -20.72 25.50 -21.70
C SER A 401 -20.73 26.77 -22.58
N PRO A 402 -21.91 27.37 -22.85
CA PRO A 402 -21.97 28.61 -23.63
C PRO A 402 -21.19 29.74 -22.93
N PRO A 403 -20.68 30.74 -23.70
CA PRO A 403 -19.86 31.83 -23.12
C PRO A 403 -20.55 32.65 -22.01
N GLY A 404 -21.90 32.66 -22.02
CA GLY A 404 -22.69 33.33 -20.99
C GLY A 404 -22.96 32.50 -19.75
N LEU A 405 -22.40 31.30 -19.66
CA LEU A 405 -22.61 30.36 -18.53
C LEU A 405 -21.26 29.78 -18.10
N VAL A 406 -20.84 30.08 -16.88
CA VAL A 406 -19.53 29.71 -16.37
C VAL A 406 -19.63 29.13 -14.97
N LEU A 407 -18.60 28.37 -14.53
CA LEU A 407 -18.40 28.00 -13.13
C LEU A 407 -17.40 28.98 -12.49
N ASN A 408 -17.68 29.35 -11.27
CA ASN A 408 -16.70 29.93 -10.35
C ASN A 408 -16.35 28.89 -9.30
N LEU A 409 -15.10 28.47 -9.28
CA LEU A 409 -14.53 27.61 -8.25
C LEU A 409 -13.54 28.41 -7.44
N TYR A 410 -13.80 28.53 -6.14
CA TYR A 410 -12.90 29.08 -5.14
C TYR A 410 -12.50 27.97 -4.18
N ASN A 411 -11.22 27.86 -3.92
CA ASN A 411 -10.64 26.89 -3.01
C ASN A 411 -9.44 27.52 -2.33
N GLU A 412 -9.46 27.62 -1.01
CA GLU A 412 -8.38 28.14 -0.21
C GLU A 412 -7.86 27.08 0.75
N GLN A 413 -6.56 26.84 0.69
CA GLN A 413 -5.87 25.81 1.47
C GLN A 413 -4.74 26.46 2.28
N ASN A 414 -4.62 26.05 3.55
CA ASN A 414 -3.48 26.37 4.37
C ASN A 414 -2.47 25.23 4.35
N TYR A 415 -1.31 25.48 3.77
CA TYR A 415 -0.21 24.52 3.75
C TYR A 415 0.69 24.68 4.97
N ILE A 416 0.85 23.59 5.72
CA ILE A 416 1.58 23.58 6.99
C ILE A 416 2.57 22.42 7.05
N THR A 417 3.63 22.60 7.83
CA THR A 417 4.44 21.48 8.31
C THR A 417 3.97 21.15 9.72
N THR A 418 3.59 19.90 9.94
CA THR A 418 2.98 19.44 11.19
C THR A 418 3.43 18.01 11.48
N PRO A 419 3.53 17.60 12.76
CA PRO A 419 3.81 16.22 13.10
C PRO A 419 2.63 15.30 12.74
N ILE A 420 2.97 14.10 12.28
CA ILE A 420 2.13 12.91 12.25
C ILE A 420 2.69 11.87 13.22
N TRP A 421 1.87 10.90 13.66
CA TRP A 421 2.23 10.00 14.75
C TRP A 421 1.94 8.54 14.43
N ASN A 422 2.97 7.81 14.02
CA ASN A 422 2.90 6.35 13.88
C ASN A 422 2.99 5.69 15.25
N VAL A 423 2.12 4.71 15.52
CA VAL A 423 2.24 3.86 16.71
C VAL A 423 2.90 2.55 16.32
N ILE A 424 3.98 2.20 16.99
CA ILE A 424 4.78 1.00 16.71
C ILE A 424 4.80 0.11 17.96
N GLY A 425 4.33 -1.14 17.81
CA GLY A 425 4.36 -2.16 18.85
C GLY A 425 5.26 -3.33 18.46
N VAL A 426 6.02 -3.92 19.40
CA VAL A 426 7.03 -4.93 19.09
C VAL A 426 6.87 -6.16 19.98
N ILE A 427 6.86 -7.34 19.38
CA ILE A 427 7.03 -8.63 20.05
C ILE A 427 8.35 -9.21 19.61
N ASN A 428 9.34 -9.24 20.51
CA ASN A 428 10.67 -9.73 20.20
C ASN A 428 10.70 -11.24 19.96
N GLY A 429 11.21 -11.66 18.82
CA GLY A 429 11.48 -13.04 18.48
C GLY A 429 12.78 -13.58 19.06
N THR A 430 13.06 -14.85 18.81
CA THR A 430 14.33 -15.51 19.16
C THR A 430 15.37 -15.43 18.03
N ILE A 431 14.93 -15.11 16.80
CA ILE A 431 15.78 -14.87 15.64
C ILE A 431 15.80 -13.35 15.41
N GLU A 432 16.96 -12.74 15.65
CA GLU A 432 17.10 -11.28 15.70
C GLU A 432 17.05 -10.62 14.31
N ASP A 433 17.40 -11.35 13.24
CA ASP A 433 17.50 -10.85 11.87
C ASP A 433 16.39 -11.35 10.94
N GLU A 434 15.26 -11.76 11.52
CA GLU A 434 14.03 -12.08 10.79
C GLU A 434 12.86 -11.37 11.47
N VAL A 435 12.20 -10.46 10.72
CA VAL A 435 11.14 -9.58 11.22
C VAL A 435 9.93 -9.65 10.30
N ILE A 436 8.74 -9.68 10.87
CA ILE A 436 7.45 -9.52 10.17
C ILE A 436 6.90 -8.17 10.57
N VAL A 437 6.49 -7.36 9.60
CA VAL A 437 5.79 -6.10 9.86
C VAL A 437 4.32 -6.26 9.49
N VAL A 438 3.43 -5.76 10.34
CA VAL A 438 1.97 -5.81 10.16
C VAL A 438 1.44 -4.40 10.34
N GLY A 439 0.70 -3.86 9.39
CA GLY A 439 0.27 -2.48 9.46
C GLY A 439 -1.16 -2.22 9.00
N ASN A 440 -1.68 -1.13 9.53
CA ASN A 440 -2.91 -0.46 9.17
C ASN A 440 -2.73 1.03 9.44
N HIS A 441 -3.41 1.91 8.70
CA HIS A 441 -3.40 3.32 9.06
C HIS A 441 -4.53 3.68 10.02
N ARG A 442 -4.49 4.91 10.55
CA ARG A 442 -5.44 5.38 11.56
C ARG A 442 -6.09 6.70 11.17
N ASP A 443 -5.42 7.51 10.37
CA ASP A 443 -5.99 8.77 9.87
C ASP A 443 -7.08 8.52 8.83
N ALA A 444 -8.10 9.39 8.79
CA ALA A 444 -9.20 9.33 7.83
C ALA A 444 -9.51 10.73 7.28
N TRP A 445 -10.04 10.79 6.05
CA TRP A 445 -10.47 12.07 5.43
C TRP A 445 -11.68 12.71 6.09
N ILE A 446 -12.44 11.90 6.83
CA ILE A 446 -13.77 12.25 7.35
C ILE A 446 -13.84 11.94 8.84
N ILE A 447 -14.96 12.23 9.49
CA ILE A 447 -15.11 11.94 10.94
C ILE A 447 -15.17 10.44 11.21
N GLY A 448 -15.92 9.69 10.40
CA GLY A 448 -16.16 8.26 10.64
C GLY A 448 -14.97 7.41 10.27
N GLY A 449 -14.86 7.07 8.99
CA GLY A 449 -13.86 6.12 8.50
C GLY A 449 -14.05 4.72 9.08
N ALA A 450 -15.28 4.25 9.18
CA ALA A 450 -15.58 2.95 9.81
C ALA A 450 -15.10 1.76 8.97
N GLY A 451 -15.12 1.91 7.64
CA GLY A 451 -14.46 1.01 6.72
C GLY A 451 -13.00 1.37 6.57
N ASP A 452 -12.74 2.62 6.16
CA ASP A 452 -11.43 3.17 5.82
C ASP A 452 -11.01 4.27 6.81
N PRO A 453 -10.03 3.98 7.71
CA PRO A 453 -9.29 2.72 7.90
C PRO A 453 -9.72 1.92 9.15
N ASN A 454 -10.77 2.35 9.87
CA ASN A 454 -10.98 1.91 11.25
C ASN A 454 -11.49 0.47 11.38
N SER A 455 -11.96 -0.12 10.28
CA SER A 455 -12.17 -1.57 10.27
C SER A 455 -10.84 -2.32 10.45
N GLY A 456 -9.76 -1.87 9.80
CA GLY A 456 -8.41 -2.38 10.01
C GLY A 456 -7.87 -2.07 11.40
N SER A 457 -8.10 -0.86 11.92
CA SER A 457 -7.73 -0.48 13.29
C SER A 457 -8.39 -1.38 14.34
N ALA A 458 -9.66 -1.72 14.17
CA ALA A 458 -10.38 -2.63 15.06
C ALA A 458 -9.85 -4.08 14.95
N VAL A 459 -9.61 -4.56 13.74
CA VAL A 459 -9.07 -5.89 13.47
C VAL A 459 -7.67 -6.05 14.07
N ILE A 460 -6.76 -5.09 13.84
CA ILE A 460 -5.38 -5.21 14.35
C ILE A 460 -5.33 -5.17 15.87
N ASN A 461 -6.22 -4.41 16.53
CA ASN A 461 -6.34 -4.42 17.99
C ASN A 461 -6.73 -5.82 18.51
N GLU A 462 -7.68 -6.50 17.87
CA GLU A 462 -8.07 -7.86 18.26
C GLU A 462 -6.93 -8.88 18.01
N VAL A 463 -6.15 -8.71 16.95
CA VAL A 463 -4.95 -9.51 16.68
C VAL A 463 -3.91 -9.28 17.77
N ILE A 464 -3.59 -8.02 18.09
CA ILE A 464 -2.59 -7.68 19.11
C ILE A 464 -3.03 -8.20 20.49
N ARG A 465 -4.32 -8.04 20.85
CA ARG A 465 -4.88 -8.59 22.06
C ARG A 465 -4.76 -10.12 22.13
N SER A 466 -4.93 -10.78 21.00
CA SER A 466 -4.78 -12.24 20.92
C SER A 466 -3.32 -12.68 21.12
N PHE A 467 -2.36 -11.96 20.53
CA PHE A 467 -0.94 -12.21 20.78
C PHE A 467 -0.55 -11.89 22.24
N GLY A 468 -1.12 -10.84 22.84
CA GLY A 468 -0.94 -10.56 24.28
C GLY A 468 -1.33 -11.76 25.14
N LYS A 469 -2.49 -12.38 24.87
CA LYS A 469 -2.93 -13.61 25.54
C LYS A 469 -2.01 -14.82 25.29
N ALA A 470 -1.48 -14.94 24.10
CA ALA A 470 -0.51 -15.99 23.78
C ALA A 470 0.80 -15.78 24.57
N LEU A 471 1.29 -14.53 24.69
CA LEU A 471 2.45 -14.20 25.51
C LEU A 471 2.23 -14.48 27.00
N GLU A 472 1.07 -14.11 27.55
CA GLU A 472 0.67 -14.45 28.93
C GLU A 472 0.67 -15.97 29.16
N SER A 473 0.31 -16.76 28.15
CA SER A 473 0.32 -18.23 28.18
C SER A 473 1.73 -18.82 27.99
N GLY A 474 2.77 -17.97 27.87
CA GLY A 474 4.19 -18.37 27.76
C GLY A 474 4.64 -18.66 26.33
N TRP A 475 3.86 -18.29 25.30
CA TRP A 475 4.31 -18.34 23.91
C TRP A 475 5.40 -17.31 23.66
N LYS A 476 6.30 -17.61 22.72
CA LYS A 476 7.33 -16.70 22.25
C LYS A 476 7.60 -16.97 20.76
N PRO A 477 7.55 -15.98 19.87
CA PRO A 477 7.74 -16.20 18.44
C PRO A 477 9.20 -16.52 18.11
N LEU A 478 9.42 -17.18 16.99
CA LEU A 478 10.77 -17.31 16.41
C LEU A 478 11.23 -15.97 15.83
N ARG A 479 10.37 -15.31 15.02
CA ARG A 479 10.64 -14.01 14.38
C ARG A 479 10.03 -12.89 15.16
N THR A 480 10.71 -11.75 15.17
CA THR A 480 10.14 -10.52 15.71
C THR A 480 8.92 -10.08 14.91
N ILE A 481 7.88 -9.65 15.61
CA ILE A 481 6.68 -9.07 15.01
C ILE A 481 6.66 -7.59 15.35
N VAL A 482 6.50 -6.75 14.34
CA VAL A 482 6.31 -5.31 14.49
C VAL A 482 4.91 -4.97 14.02
N PHE A 483 4.08 -4.45 14.89
CA PHE A 483 2.77 -3.89 14.56
C PHE A 483 2.90 -2.39 14.36
N ALA A 484 2.22 -1.86 13.37
CA ALA A 484 2.20 -0.45 13.04
C ALA A 484 0.78 0.05 12.85
N SER A 485 0.46 1.18 13.50
CA SER A 485 -0.70 2.00 13.19
C SER A 485 -0.17 3.30 12.61
N TRP A 486 -0.28 3.39 11.28
CA TRP A 486 0.27 4.52 10.54
C TRP A 486 -0.59 5.76 10.68
N ASP A 487 0.01 6.94 10.50
CA ASP A 487 -0.67 8.22 10.40
C ASP A 487 -0.22 8.92 9.11
N GLY A 488 -1.14 9.58 8.42
CA GLY A 488 -0.84 10.27 7.18
C GLY A 488 -0.81 9.38 5.93
N GLU A 489 -1.45 8.22 5.96
CA GLU A 489 -1.67 7.39 4.78
C GLU A 489 -2.43 8.17 3.71
N GLU A 490 -3.56 8.77 4.10
CA GLU A 490 -4.49 9.52 3.26
C GLU A 490 -3.82 10.68 2.50
N TYR A 491 -2.77 11.23 3.05
CA TYR A 491 -1.92 12.23 2.38
C TYR A 491 -0.78 11.59 1.57
N SER A 492 -1.09 10.53 0.84
CA SER A 492 -0.15 9.81 -0.06
C SER A 492 0.90 8.98 0.69
N LEU A 493 0.45 8.14 1.63
CA LEU A 493 1.23 7.09 2.30
C LEU A 493 2.42 7.64 3.10
N ILE A 494 2.31 8.89 3.62
CA ILE A 494 3.50 9.59 4.16
C ILE A 494 4.06 8.87 5.37
N GLY A 495 3.23 8.44 6.33
CA GLY A 495 3.71 7.88 7.59
C GLY A 495 4.48 6.59 7.44
N SER A 496 3.98 5.66 6.63
CA SER A 496 4.68 4.42 6.30
C SER A 496 5.92 4.66 5.43
N THR A 497 5.84 5.60 4.47
CA THR A 497 6.95 5.93 3.58
C THR A 497 8.13 6.50 4.36
N GLU A 498 7.92 7.51 5.22
CA GLU A 498 8.95 8.11 6.05
C GLU A 498 9.61 7.05 6.96
N TRP A 499 8.79 6.14 7.52
CA TRP A 499 9.30 5.06 8.37
C TRP A 499 10.14 4.05 7.57
N VAL A 500 9.67 3.63 6.39
CA VAL A 500 10.43 2.71 5.53
C VAL A 500 11.72 3.33 5.05
N GLU A 501 11.71 4.59 4.61
CA GLU A 501 12.92 5.30 4.17
C GLU A 501 13.94 5.48 5.30
N GLN A 502 13.48 5.83 6.50
CA GLN A 502 14.34 5.97 7.68
C GLN A 502 15.00 4.65 8.07
N TYR A 503 14.25 3.55 8.05
CA TYR A 503 14.72 2.24 8.50
C TYR A 503 15.14 1.31 7.35
N LEU A 504 15.25 1.81 6.12
CA LEU A 504 15.58 1.02 4.93
C LEU A 504 16.82 0.12 5.09
N PRO A 505 17.97 0.59 5.65
CA PRO A 505 19.15 -0.25 5.82
C PRO A 505 18.93 -1.46 6.74
N TRP A 506 18.05 -1.32 7.74
CA TRP A 506 17.68 -2.40 8.64
C TRP A 506 16.64 -3.31 7.98
N LEU A 507 15.56 -2.76 7.41
CA LEU A 507 14.48 -3.50 6.77
C LEU A 507 14.98 -4.40 5.63
N THR A 508 15.87 -3.90 4.79
CA THR A 508 16.43 -4.68 3.67
C THR A 508 17.21 -5.91 4.12
N ASN A 509 17.70 -5.93 5.35
CA ASN A 509 18.46 -7.06 5.90
C ASN A 509 17.58 -8.05 6.68
N VAL A 510 16.53 -7.57 7.37
CA VAL A 510 15.80 -8.39 8.34
C VAL A 510 14.34 -8.65 7.98
N ASN A 511 13.66 -7.76 7.22
CA ASN A 511 12.23 -7.91 7.01
C ASN A 511 11.93 -9.05 6.05
N VAL A 512 11.08 -9.98 6.50
CA VAL A 512 10.65 -11.16 5.75
C VAL A 512 9.43 -10.83 4.89
N ALA A 513 8.43 -10.15 5.48
CA ALA A 513 7.20 -9.76 4.80
C ALA A 513 6.54 -8.57 5.51
N TYR A 514 5.72 -7.83 4.77
CA TYR A 514 4.78 -6.84 5.29
C TYR A 514 3.35 -7.30 5.02
N ILE A 515 2.51 -7.29 6.05
CA ILE A 515 1.10 -7.67 5.98
C ILE A 515 0.26 -6.43 6.22
N ASN A 516 -0.48 -6.03 5.21
CA ASN A 516 -1.36 -4.87 5.23
C ASN A 516 -2.82 -5.28 5.47
N THR A 517 -3.54 -4.44 6.14
CA THR A 517 -5.00 -4.51 6.23
C THR A 517 -5.53 -3.10 6.40
N ASP A 518 -5.79 -2.44 5.30
CA ASP A 518 -6.32 -1.07 5.24
C ASP A 518 -7.83 -1.12 5.53
N VAL A 519 -8.66 -1.25 4.50
CA VAL A 519 -10.08 -1.58 4.65
C VAL A 519 -10.20 -3.07 4.94
N ALA A 520 -10.16 -3.43 6.22
CA ALA A 520 -10.28 -4.82 6.64
C ALA A 520 -11.67 -5.39 6.38
N VAL A 521 -12.71 -4.55 6.52
CA VAL A 521 -14.11 -4.96 6.34
C VAL A 521 -14.93 -3.81 5.75
N ALA A 522 -15.53 -4.06 4.58
CA ALA A 522 -16.57 -3.24 3.97
C ALA A 522 -17.61 -4.12 3.26
N GLY A 523 -17.85 -5.34 3.73
CA GLY A 523 -18.79 -6.31 3.17
C GLY A 523 -18.38 -7.76 3.41
N PRO A 524 -19.05 -8.74 2.77
CA PRO A 524 -18.89 -10.16 3.11
C PRO A 524 -17.85 -10.92 2.28
N ASN A 525 -17.25 -10.33 1.22
CA ASN A 525 -16.44 -11.07 0.26
C ASN A 525 -14.95 -10.91 0.51
N PHE A 526 -14.27 -12.00 0.86
CA PHE A 526 -12.81 -11.97 1.06
C PHE A 526 -12.08 -11.60 -0.23
N LYS A 527 -11.16 -10.66 -0.11
CA LYS A 527 -10.25 -10.23 -1.19
C LYS A 527 -8.81 -10.25 -0.73
N ALA A 528 -7.90 -10.48 -1.67
CA ALA A 528 -6.47 -10.40 -1.45
C ALA A 528 -5.74 -9.81 -2.66
N SER A 529 -4.71 -9.03 -2.39
CA SER A 529 -3.69 -8.66 -3.37
C SER A 529 -2.31 -8.85 -2.78
N GLY A 530 -1.32 -9.25 -3.57
CA GLY A 530 0.00 -9.47 -2.97
C GLY A 530 1.07 -10.01 -3.90
N ALA A 531 2.26 -10.11 -3.32
CA ALA A 531 3.40 -10.76 -3.93
C ALA A 531 3.18 -12.28 -3.96
N PRO A 532 3.44 -12.96 -5.09
CA PRO A 532 3.11 -14.38 -5.26
C PRO A 532 3.83 -15.35 -4.30
N LEU A 533 4.86 -14.90 -3.60
CA LEU A 533 5.52 -15.67 -2.54
C LEU A 533 4.56 -16.04 -1.40
N LEU A 534 3.51 -15.24 -1.19
CA LEU A 534 2.54 -15.36 -0.08
C LEU A 534 1.24 -16.07 -0.47
N ASP A 535 1.01 -16.38 -1.76
CA ASP A 535 -0.23 -16.97 -2.26
C ASP A 535 -0.62 -18.25 -1.51
N GLN A 536 0.32 -19.21 -1.37
CA GLN A 536 0.04 -20.49 -0.72
C GLN A 536 -0.30 -20.31 0.76
N LEU A 537 0.35 -19.35 1.44
CA LEU A 537 0.06 -19.04 2.83
C LEU A 537 -1.39 -18.59 3.01
N LEU A 538 -1.90 -17.74 2.11
CA LEU A 538 -3.28 -17.27 2.15
C LEU A 538 -4.28 -18.41 1.91
N TYR A 539 -4.03 -19.27 0.92
CA TYR A 539 -4.88 -20.44 0.67
C TYR A 539 -4.91 -21.39 1.86
N ASP A 540 -3.76 -21.65 2.47
CA ASP A 540 -3.64 -22.51 3.65
C ASP A 540 -4.40 -21.95 4.87
N ILE A 541 -4.31 -20.64 5.10
CA ILE A 541 -4.95 -20.01 6.28
C ILE A 541 -6.45 -19.85 6.07
N THR A 542 -6.89 -19.40 4.91
CA THR A 542 -8.33 -19.23 4.62
C THR A 542 -9.10 -20.55 4.65
N SER A 543 -8.42 -21.69 4.40
CA SER A 543 -9.00 -23.03 4.57
C SER A 543 -9.13 -23.50 6.03
N GLN A 544 -8.60 -22.74 7.01
CA GLN A 544 -8.65 -23.08 8.44
C GLN A 544 -9.64 -22.20 9.22
N VAL A 545 -10.19 -21.16 8.61
CA VAL A 545 -11.10 -20.22 9.25
C VAL A 545 -12.48 -20.37 8.64
N GLN A 546 -13.49 -20.59 9.49
CA GLN A 546 -14.87 -20.68 9.06
C GLN A 546 -15.39 -19.35 8.51
N SER A 547 -16.13 -19.40 7.41
CA SER A 547 -16.75 -18.20 6.85
C SER A 547 -18.02 -17.84 7.64
N PRO A 548 -18.25 -16.56 7.95
CA PRO A 548 -19.55 -16.13 8.47
C PRO A 548 -20.70 -16.35 7.47
N ASN A 549 -20.40 -16.21 6.17
CA ASN A 549 -21.37 -16.37 5.07
C ASN A 549 -21.39 -17.82 4.55
N GLN A 550 -21.80 -18.77 5.42
CA GLN A 550 -21.88 -20.18 5.05
C GLN A 550 -23.22 -20.48 4.38
N THR A 551 -23.19 -21.04 3.19
CA THR A 551 -24.38 -21.64 2.53
C THR A 551 -24.56 -23.12 2.93
N VAL A 552 -23.46 -23.76 3.37
CA VAL A 552 -23.42 -25.11 3.92
C VAL A 552 -22.58 -25.08 5.19
N GLU A 553 -23.06 -25.71 6.26
CA GLU A 553 -22.37 -25.75 7.55
C GLU A 553 -20.95 -26.30 7.44
N GLY A 554 -19.99 -25.60 8.05
CA GLY A 554 -18.57 -25.96 8.06
C GLY A 554 -17.74 -25.37 6.91
N GLN A 555 -18.34 -24.62 5.99
CA GLN A 555 -17.57 -23.91 4.96
C GLN A 555 -16.55 -22.95 5.56
N THR A 556 -15.37 -22.99 5.00
CA THR A 556 -14.28 -22.06 5.32
C THR A 556 -14.31 -20.82 4.42
N VAL A 557 -13.53 -19.81 4.77
CA VAL A 557 -13.36 -18.62 3.92
C VAL A 557 -12.82 -19.03 2.54
N ARG A 558 -11.95 -20.06 2.47
CA ARG A 558 -11.42 -20.59 1.20
C ARG A 558 -12.52 -21.19 0.32
N ASP A 559 -13.54 -21.79 0.88
CA ASP A 559 -14.63 -22.44 0.15
C ASP A 559 -15.59 -21.45 -0.52
N VAL A 560 -15.72 -20.24 0.04
CA VAL A 560 -16.61 -19.20 -0.49
C VAL A 560 -15.88 -18.11 -1.25
N TRP A 561 -14.55 -18.02 -1.09
CA TRP A 561 -13.71 -17.07 -1.82
C TRP A 561 -13.41 -17.57 -3.23
N ASP A 562 -13.44 -16.70 -4.23
CA ASP A 562 -13.10 -17.04 -5.63
C ASP A 562 -11.63 -17.49 -5.82
N GLY A 563 -10.78 -17.33 -4.79
CA GLY A 563 -9.37 -17.73 -4.79
C GLY A 563 -8.46 -16.82 -5.61
N ARG A 564 -8.96 -15.67 -6.06
CA ARG A 564 -8.17 -14.73 -6.83
C ARG A 564 -7.31 -13.86 -5.91
N ILE A 565 -5.99 -13.87 -6.17
CA ILE A 565 -5.04 -12.92 -5.57
C ILE A 565 -4.61 -11.96 -6.66
N SER A 566 -4.99 -10.69 -6.47
CA SER A 566 -4.74 -9.62 -7.42
C SER A 566 -3.28 -9.16 -7.39
N THR A 567 -2.84 -8.53 -8.48
CA THR A 567 -1.52 -7.88 -8.53
C THR A 567 -1.50 -6.70 -7.58
N ILE A 568 -0.49 -6.65 -6.72
CA ILE A 568 -0.29 -5.52 -5.82
C ILE A 568 0.15 -4.29 -6.63
N GLY A 569 -0.35 -3.13 -6.27
CA GLY A 569 -0.07 -1.87 -6.95
C GLY A 569 0.33 -0.79 -5.96
N SER A 570 -0.55 0.17 -5.77
CA SER A 570 -0.40 1.28 -4.81
C SER A 570 -1.75 1.56 -4.17
N GLY A 571 -1.82 2.50 -3.24
CA GLY A 571 -3.06 2.94 -2.63
C GLY A 571 -3.22 2.52 -1.17
N SER A 572 -2.15 1.98 -0.56
CA SER A 572 -2.03 1.80 0.87
C SER A 572 -0.56 1.62 1.29
N ASP A 573 -0.30 1.50 2.57
CA ASP A 573 1.02 1.52 3.22
C ASP A 573 1.99 0.43 2.75
N PHE A 574 1.52 -0.62 2.10
CA PHE A 574 2.39 -1.65 1.51
C PHE A 574 3.29 -1.11 0.38
N THR A 575 2.94 0.02 -0.23
CA THR A 575 3.62 0.56 -1.41
C THR A 575 5.11 0.81 -1.17
N ALA A 576 5.47 1.42 -0.03
CA ALA A 576 6.87 1.69 0.29
C ALA A 576 7.66 0.39 0.55
N PHE A 577 7.03 -0.61 1.15
CA PHE A 577 7.64 -1.92 1.39
C PHE A 577 7.86 -2.69 0.08
N GLN A 578 6.83 -2.79 -0.78
CA GLN A 578 6.90 -3.56 -2.02
C GLN A 578 7.73 -2.87 -3.09
N ASP A 579 7.38 -1.62 -3.42
CA ASP A 579 7.86 -0.96 -4.64
C ASP A 579 9.20 -0.25 -4.46
N PHE A 580 9.52 0.15 -3.22
CA PHE A 580 10.77 0.83 -2.89
C PHE A 580 11.78 -0.09 -2.19
N ALA A 581 11.35 -0.84 -1.15
CA ALA A 581 12.24 -1.67 -0.35
C ALA A 581 12.37 -3.12 -0.85
N GLY A 582 11.49 -3.59 -1.76
CA GLY A 582 11.50 -4.97 -2.28
C GLY A 582 11.20 -6.01 -1.22
N ILE A 583 10.24 -5.73 -0.37
CA ILE A 583 9.74 -6.63 0.65
C ILE A 583 8.42 -7.22 0.16
N PRO A 584 8.24 -8.55 0.17
CA PRO A 584 6.99 -9.13 -0.29
C PRO A 584 5.84 -8.72 0.63
N CYS A 585 4.79 -8.16 0.03
CA CYS A 585 3.63 -7.64 0.73
C CYS A 585 2.36 -8.42 0.37
N VAL A 586 1.39 -8.37 1.28
CA VAL A 586 0.01 -8.76 1.00
C VAL A 586 -0.93 -7.76 1.67
N ASP A 587 -2.03 -7.43 0.98
CA ASP A 587 -3.14 -6.65 1.46
C ASP A 587 -4.40 -7.51 1.44
N ILE A 588 -5.10 -7.62 2.58
CA ILE A 588 -6.23 -8.54 2.77
C ILE A 588 -7.38 -7.87 3.51
N GLY A 589 -8.60 -8.22 3.11
CA GLY A 589 -9.82 -7.72 3.73
C GLY A 589 -11.09 -8.37 3.17
N PHE A 590 -12.23 -7.90 3.62
CA PHE A 590 -13.55 -8.24 3.11
C PHE A 590 -14.18 -7.03 2.44
N SER A 591 -14.75 -7.18 1.26
CA SER A 591 -15.37 -6.11 0.46
C SER A 591 -16.82 -6.43 0.11
N ALA A 592 -17.57 -5.39 -0.25
CA ALA A 592 -18.92 -5.53 -0.77
C ALA A 592 -18.95 -6.20 -2.15
N HIS A 593 -20.03 -6.92 -2.46
CA HIS A 593 -20.42 -7.33 -3.80
C HIS A 593 -21.26 -6.20 -4.43
N PRO A 594 -21.42 -6.12 -5.75
CA PRO A 594 -22.28 -5.13 -6.40
C PRO A 594 -23.75 -5.13 -5.94
N ASP A 595 -24.23 -6.22 -5.33
CA ASP A 595 -25.60 -6.36 -4.80
C ASP A 595 -25.70 -6.11 -3.29
N ASP A 596 -24.57 -5.86 -2.62
CA ASP A 596 -24.52 -5.50 -1.19
C ASP A 596 -24.79 -4.00 -1.00
N ALA A 597 -24.89 -3.56 0.26
CA ALA A 597 -24.98 -2.15 0.60
C ALA A 597 -23.79 -1.36 0.04
N VAL A 598 -24.08 -0.20 -0.54
CA VAL A 598 -23.04 0.65 -1.14
C VAL A 598 -22.07 1.15 -0.06
N TYR A 599 -20.78 0.94 -0.28
CA TYR A 599 -19.74 1.51 0.55
C TYR A 599 -19.38 2.92 0.07
N HIS A 600 -19.67 3.91 0.89
CA HIS A 600 -19.44 5.31 0.57
C HIS A 600 -18.02 5.75 0.93
N TYR A 601 -17.08 5.29 0.15
CA TYR A 601 -15.65 5.55 0.30
C TYR A 601 -15.32 7.04 0.43
N HIS A 602 -14.60 7.42 1.49
CA HIS A 602 -14.17 8.79 1.80
C HIS A 602 -15.32 9.81 1.95
N SER A 603 -16.47 9.35 2.44
CA SER A 603 -17.64 10.17 2.76
C SER A 603 -17.96 10.07 4.25
N ASN A 604 -18.62 11.10 4.85
CA ASN A 604 -19.09 10.99 6.24
C ASN A 604 -20.10 9.87 6.46
N TYR A 605 -20.60 9.27 5.37
CA TYR A 605 -21.46 8.08 5.40
C TYR A 605 -20.67 6.78 5.60
N ASP A 606 -19.33 6.79 5.52
CA ASP A 606 -18.49 5.74 6.08
C ASP A 606 -18.42 5.88 7.60
N SER A 607 -19.56 5.65 8.25
CA SER A 607 -19.81 5.89 9.66
C SER A 607 -19.90 4.61 10.47
N PHE A 608 -19.79 4.73 11.79
CA PHE A 608 -20.06 3.60 12.68
C PHE A 608 -21.48 3.05 12.47
N TYR A 609 -22.48 3.93 12.26
CA TYR A 609 -23.86 3.51 12.01
C TYR A 609 -23.97 2.68 10.72
N TRP A 610 -23.30 3.10 9.64
CA TRP A 610 -23.24 2.33 8.40
C TRP A 610 -22.61 0.95 8.63
N MET A 611 -21.47 0.89 9.31
CA MET A 611 -20.79 -0.36 9.58
C MET A 611 -21.65 -1.32 10.40
N GLN A 612 -22.27 -0.82 11.49
CA GLN A 612 -23.11 -1.62 12.39
C GLN A 612 -24.36 -2.18 11.71
N ASN A 613 -24.94 -1.45 10.76
CA ASN A 613 -26.23 -1.81 10.17
C ASN A 613 -26.11 -2.44 8.79
N PHE A 614 -25.06 -2.15 8.04
CA PHE A 614 -24.92 -2.50 6.62
C PHE A 614 -23.59 -3.16 6.27
N GLY A 615 -22.46 -2.61 6.73
CA GLY A 615 -21.11 -3.09 6.37
C GLY A 615 -20.76 -4.43 7.00
N ASP A 616 -20.94 -4.56 8.32
CA ASP A 616 -20.75 -5.81 9.08
C ASP A 616 -21.67 -5.87 10.30
N PRO A 617 -22.97 -6.12 10.12
CA PRO A 617 -23.90 -6.28 11.23
C PRO A 617 -23.45 -7.36 12.22
N GLY A 618 -23.19 -6.94 13.48
CA GLY A 618 -22.68 -7.82 14.53
C GLY A 618 -21.17 -8.07 14.49
N PHE A 619 -20.41 -7.36 13.66
CA PHE A 619 -18.94 -7.38 13.59
C PHE A 619 -18.34 -8.79 13.43
N VAL A 620 -19.04 -9.65 12.71
CA VAL A 620 -18.63 -11.05 12.51
C VAL A 620 -17.48 -11.18 11.52
N TYR A 621 -17.44 -10.32 10.50
CA TYR A 621 -16.34 -10.28 9.53
C TYR A 621 -15.09 -9.64 10.12
N HIS A 622 -15.21 -8.63 10.99
CA HIS A 622 -14.09 -8.09 11.77
C HIS A 622 -13.43 -9.20 12.61
N ARG A 623 -14.23 -9.98 13.35
CA ARG A 623 -13.70 -11.11 14.09
C ARG A 623 -13.03 -12.14 13.21
N THR A 624 -13.65 -12.48 12.08
CA THR A 624 -13.09 -13.45 11.11
C THR A 624 -11.79 -12.94 10.49
N MET A 625 -11.74 -11.65 10.15
CA MET A 625 -10.52 -11.03 9.63
C MET A 625 -9.39 -11.04 10.66
N ALA A 626 -9.70 -10.78 11.94
CA ALA A 626 -8.72 -10.88 13.03
C ALA A 626 -8.19 -12.32 13.20
N GLN A 627 -9.03 -13.34 13.01
CA GLN A 627 -8.60 -14.75 13.00
C GLN A 627 -7.64 -15.02 11.83
N ILE A 628 -7.98 -14.60 10.61
CA ILE A 628 -7.15 -14.79 9.41
C ILE A 628 -5.81 -14.07 9.59
N LEU A 629 -5.83 -12.78 9.93
CA LEU A 629 -4.63 -11.97 10.08
C LEU A 629 -3.72 -12.52 11.19
N GLY A 630 -4.30 -12.89 12.34
CA GLY A 630 -3.57 -13.50 13.44
C GLY A 630 -2.87 -14.80 13.05
N LEU A 631 -3.54 -15.67 12.30
CA LEU A 631 -2.97 -16.93 11.81
C LEU A 631 -1.90 -16.73 10.74
N VAL A 632 -2.07 -15.76 9.81
CA VAL A 632 -1.06 -15.39 8.79
C VAL A 632 0.22 -14.95 9.49
N VAL A 633 0.09 -14.02 10.45
CA VAL A 633 1.23 -13.49 11.21
C VAL A 633 1.90 -14.60 12.03
N ALA A 634 1.14 -15.43 12.74
CA ALA A 634 1.68 -16.54 13.52
C ALA A 634 2.42 -17.56 12.64
N LYS A 635 1.87 -17.90 11.46
CA LYS A 635 2.51 -18.84 10.53
C LYS A 635 3.85 -18.29 10.02
N LEU A 636 3.92 -17.00 9.70
CA LEU A 636 5.16 -16.32 9.32
C LEU A 636 6.14 -16.22 10.50
N ALA A 637 5.66 -15.85 11.67
CA ALA A 637 6.51 -15.59 12.84
C ALA A 637 7.05 -16.87 13.51
N ASP A 638 6.36 -18.00 13.37
CA ASP A 638 6.63 -19.17 14.22
C ASP A 638 7.13 -20.42 13.50
N LYS A 639 6.95 -20.52 12.17
CA LYS A 639 7.45 -21.69 11.44
C LYS A 639 8.96 -21.56 11.19
N PRO A 640 9.76 -22.63 11.51
CA PRO A 640 11.21 -22.59 11.30
C PRO A 640 11.61 -22.26 9.85
N VAL A 641 10.96 -22.90 8.87
CA VAL A 641 11.14 -22.60 7.44
C VAL A 641 10.13 -21.55 7.03
N ILE A 642 10.58 -20.43 6.45
CA ILE A 642 9.70 -19.39 5.93
C ILE A 642 8.66 -19.98 4.98
N PRO A 643 7.34 -19.73 5.19
CA PRO A 643 6.27 -20.39 4.41
C PRO A 643 6.03 -19.72 3.04
N PHE A 644 7.08 -19.42 2.31
CA PHE A 644 6.99 -18.89 0.95
C PHE A 644 6.80 -20.01 -0.08
N GLY A 645 6.05 -19.69 -1.15
CA GLY A 645 5.87 -20.49 -2.35
C GLY A 645 6.63 -19.89 -3.53
N VAL A 646 7.89 -20.26 -3.73
CA VAL A 646 8.72 -19.66 -4.78
C VAL A 646 8.26 -20.07 -6.18
N LYS A 647 7.73 -21.28 -6.31
CA LYS A 647 7.16 -21.78 -7.56
C LYS A 647 5.96 -20.93 -8.02
N ASN A 648 5.12 -20.47 -7.08
CA ASN A 648 4.01 -19.57 -7.41
C ASN A 648 4.51 -18.28 -8.06
N TYR A 649 5.61 -17.73 -7.55
CA TYR A 649 6.23 -16.54 -8.16
C TYR A 649 6.70 -16.82 -9.59
N ALA A 650 7.35 -17.96 -9.82
CA ALA A 650 7.82 -18.34 -11.15
C ALA A 650 6.66 -18.53 -12.15
N ASP A 651 5.54 -19.09 -11.70
CA ASP A 651 4.34 -19.28 -12.53
C ASP A 651 3.71 -17.93 -12.89
N LYS A 652 3.63 -17.02 -11.92
CA LYS A 652 3.13 -15.65 -12.15
C LYS A 652 4.05 -14.87 -13.11
N LEU A 653 5.39 -14.95 -12.97
CA LEU A 653 6.32 -14.33 -13.92
C LEU A 653 6.03 -14.76 -15.36
N THR A 654 5.81 -16.06 -15.57
CA THR A 654 5.45 -16.59 -16.89
C THR A 654 4.14 -15.97 -17.41
N SER A 655 3.13 -15.85 -16.54
CA SER A 655 1.85 -15.23 -16.92
C SER A 655 1.99 -13.72 -17.17
N TYR A 656 2.86 -13.04 -16.45
CA TYR A 656 3.11 -11.61 -16.65
C TYR A 656 3.81 -11.34 -17.98
N ILE A 657 4.77 -12.20 -18.39
CA ILE A 657 5.40 -12.12 -19.71
C ILE A 657 4.33 -12.29 -20.80
N ALA A 658 3.44 -13.28 -20.65
CA ALA A 658 2.35 -13.50 -21.60
C ALA A 658 1.44 -12.27 -21.73
N ARG A 659 1.08 -11.59 -20.61
CA ARG A 659 0.31 -10.34 -20.67
C ARG A 659 1.00 -9.21 -21.44
N VAL A 660 2.33 -9.10 -21.31
CA VAL A 660 3.10 -8.11 -22.09
C VAL A 660 3.06 -8.42 -23.58
N GLU A 661 3.16 -9.70 -23.94
CA GLU A 661 3.06 -10.15 -25.34
C GLU A 661 1.67 -9.91 -25.91
N ASP A 662 0.61 -10.21 -25.15
CA ASP A 662 -0.77 -9.90 -25.53
C ASP A 662 -0.99 -8.40 -25.78
N LYS A 663 -0.44 -7.56 -24.88
CA LYS A 663 -0.51 -6.12 -25.04
C LYS A 663 0.24 -5.64 -26.28
N LEU A 664 1.41 -6.21 -26.55
CA LEU A 664 2.17 -5.90 -27.75
C LEU A 664 1.40 -6.29 -29.02
N ASP A 665 0.85 -7.52 -29.06
CA ASP A 665 0.11 -8.02 -30.22
C ASP A 665 -1.13 -7.17 -30.49
N ALA A 666 -1.87 -6.77 -29.44
CA ALA A 666 -2.97 -5.83 -29.55
C ALA A 666 -2.54 -4.46 -30.09
N ALA A 667 -1.43 -3.91 -29.58
CA ALA A 667 -0.89 -2.63 -30.01
C ALA A 667 -0.46 -2.67 -31.49
N MET A 668 0.13 -3.79 -31.95
CA MET A 668 0.49 -4.03 -33.35
C MET A 668 -0.76 -4.14 -34.26
N ALA A 669 -1.82 -4.74 -33.75
CA ALA A 669 -3.10 -4.83 -34.45
C ALA A 669 -3.94 -3.54 -34.42
N GLY A 670 -3.46 -2.47 -33.73
CA GLY A 670 -4.21 -1.22 -33.56
C GLY A 670 -5.40 -1.33 -32.61
N ILE A 671 -5.43 -2.35 -31.75
CA ILE A 671 -6.48 -2.60 -30.75
C ILE A 671 -6.06 -2.00 -29.43
N THR A 672 -6.92 -1.22 -28.79
CA THR A 672 -6.71 -0.72 -27.43
C THR A 672 -7.19 -1.76 -26.42
N LEU A 673 -6.28 -2.36 -25.65
CA LEU A 673 -6.64 -3.26 -24.55
C LEU A 673 -6.95 -2.47 -23.29
N GLU A 674 -8.04 -2.83 -22.64
CA GLU A 674 -8.32 -2.36 -21.29
C GLU A 674 -7.38 -2.99 -20.26
N SER A 675 -7.28 -2.36 -19.11
CA SER A 675 -6.49 -2.85 -17.97
C SER A 675 -6.97 -4.19 -17.39
N GLN A 676 -8.20 -4.63 -17.76
CA GLN A 676 -8.72 -5.97 -17.50
C GLN A 676 -9.50 -6.46 -18.74
N PRO A 677 -8.96 -7.46 -19.50
CA PRO A 677 -9.68 -8.04 -20.62
C PRO A 677 -10.89 -8.85 -20.12
N ASP A 678 -12.03 -8.66 -20.74
CA ASP A 678 -13.17 -9.57 -20.60
C ASP A 678 -12.92 -10.87 -21.40
N LEU A 679 -13.77 -11.88 -21.20
CA LEU A 679 -13.67 -13.18 -21.90
C LEU A 679 -13.68 -13.06 -23.43
N SER A 680 -14.33 -12.04 -23.99
CA SER A 680 -14.39 -11.80 -25.45
C SER A 680 -13.05 -11.28 -25.98
N THR A 681 -12.33 -10.52 -25.18
CA THR A 681 -11.01 -10.01 -25.51
C THR A 681 -9.96 -11.14 -25.47
N GLU A 682 -10.08 -12.10 -24.52
CA GLU A 682 -9.18 -13.27 -24.46
C GLU A 682 -9.34 -14.19 -25.69
N GLN A 683 -10.55 -14.42 -26.18
CA GLN A 683 -10.78 -15.19 -27.39
C GLN A 683 -10.16 -14.52 -28.63
N HIS A 684 -10.34 -13.22 -28.77
CA HIS A 684 -9.77 -12.45 -29.89
C HIS A 684 -8.25 -12.43 -29.86
N LEU A 685 -7.63 -12.33 -28.67
CA LEU A 685 -6.19 -12.44 -28.50
C LEU A 685 -5.65 -13.83 -28.83
N PHE A 686 -6.41 -14.88 -28.53
CA PHE A 686 -6.03 -16.25 -28.91
C PHE A 686 -5.98 -16.43 -30.43
N GLU A 687 -6.96 -15.87 -31.16
CA GLU A 687 -6.96 -15.89 -32.63
C GLU A 687 -5.81 -15.06 -33.23
N LEU A 688 -5.48 -13.90 -32.64
CA LEU A 688 -4.35 -13.07 -33.05
C LEU A 688 -3.00 -13.79 -32.85
N ARG A 689 -2.81 -14.52 -31.74
CA ARG A 689 -1.60 -15.31 -31.48
C ARG A 689 -1.39 -16.40 -32.53
N ALA A 690 -2.46 -17.01 -33.01
CA ALA A 690 -2.40 -18.09 -34.01
C ALA A 690 -2.06 -17.57 -35.43
N SER A 691 -2.25 -16.29 -35.72
CA SER A 691 -2.12 -15.72 -37.06
C SER A 691 -0.82 -14.97 -37.33
N HIS A 692 -0.03 -14.60 -36.30
CA HIS A 692 1.16 -13.78 -36.47
C HIS A 692 2.44 -14.60 -36.62
N HIS A 693 3.01 -14.56 -37.84
CA HIS A 693 4.36 -15.00 -38.12
C HIS A 693 5.34 -13.87 -37.78
N VAL A 694 6.32 -14.12 -36.90
CA VAL A 694 7.34 -13.12 -36.52
C VAL A 694 8.26 -12.88 -37.70
N ASP A 695 8.27 -11.66 -38.26
CA ASP A 695 9.22 -11.26 -39.30
C ASP A 695 10.61 -10.98 -38.68
N THR A 696 11.57 -11.86 -39.00
CA THR A 696 12.93 -11.82 -38.47
C THR A 696 13.83 -10.76 -39.16
N THR A 697 13.35 -10.07 -40.19
CA THR A 697 14.13 -9.11 -40.97
C THR A 697 14.02 -7.67 -40.46
N GLN A 698 13.06 -7.38 -39.56
CA GLN A 698 12.81 -6.04 -39.04
C GLN A 698 13.92 -5.54 -38.08
N PRO A 699 14.19 -4.20 -38.04
CA PRO A 699 15.14 -3.62 -37.11
C PRO A 699 14.88 -3.95 -35.65
N LYS A 700 15.93 -3.90 -34.82
CA LYS A 700 15.82 -4.24 -33.39
C LYS A 700 14.84 -3.33 -32.65
N GLY A 701 14.80 -2.04 -32.93
CA GLY A 701 13.88 -1.05 -32.35
C GLY A 701 12.46 -1.04 -32.94
N SER A 702 12.07 -2.08 -33.68
CA SER A 702 10.69 -2.28 -34.15
C SER A 702 9.88 -3.13 -33.18
N ALA A 703 8.55 -3.14 -33.34
CA ALA A 703 7.66 -4.00 -32.54
C ALA A 703 8.03 -5.48 -32.67
N GLU A 704 8.33 -5.95 -33.89
CA GLU A 704 8.78 -7.32 -34.15
C GLU A 704 10.18 -7.58 -33.58
N GLY A 705 11.07 -6.58 -33.61
CA GLY A 705 12.38 -6.62 -32.94
C GLY A 705 12.21 -6.82 -31.45
N PHE A 706 11.35 -6.05 -30.81
CA PHE A 706 11.04 -6.18 -29.40
C PHE A 706 10.38 -7.53 -29.07
N LYS A 707 9.45 -8.01 -29.88
CA LYS A 707 8.82 -9.33 -29.71
C LYS A 707 9.86 -10.47 -29.69
N ARG A 708 10.91 -10.39 -30.48
CA ARG A 708 12.03 -11.38 -30.42
C ARG A 708 12.81 -11.30 -29.11
N GLU A 709 13.05 -10.10 -28.59
CA GLU A 709 13.78 -9.91 -27.33
C GLU A 709 12.99 -10.41 -26.12
N LEU A 710 11.64 -10.41 -26.16
CA LEU A 710 10.81 -10.99 -25.09
C LEU A 710 11.06 -12.48 -24.85
N ALA A 711 11.53 -13.23 -25.85
CA ALA A 711 11.90 -14.63 -25.70
C ALA A 711 13.00 -14.84 -24.64
N ARG A 712 13.89 -13.86 -24.45
CA ARG A 712 14.94 -13.89 -23.42
C ARG A 712 14.35 -13.89 -22.01
N LEU A 713 13.27 -13.12 -21.78
CA LEU A 713 12.58 -13.12 -20.48
C LEU A 713 11.95 -14.49 -20.19
N ARG A 714 11.42 -15.17 -21.19
CA ARG A 714 10.90 -16.54 -21.03
C ARG A 714 12.01 -17.52 -20.63
N GLU A 715 13.19 -17.41 -21.22
CA GLU A 715 14.35 -18.26 -20.87
C GLU A 715 14.81 -17.99 -19.42
N ALA A 716 14.92 -16.72 -19.05
CA ALA A 716 15.24 -16.30 -17.69
C ALA A 716 14.19 -16.81 -16.68
N ALA A 717 12.90 -16.67 -17.00
CA ALA A 717 11.80 -17.17 -16.16
C ALA A 717 11.81 -18.70 -16.04
N ASN A 718 12.13 -19.43 -17.09
CA ASN A 718 12.30 -20.88 -17.04
C ASN A 718 13.46 -21.28 -16.12
N THR A 719 14.59 -20.58 -16.20
CA THR A 719 15.74 -20.79 -15.31
C THR A 719 15.35 -20.53 -13.84
N PHE A 720 14.65 -19.45 -13.57
CA PHE A 720 14.12 -19.16 -12.24
C PHE A 720 13.15 -20.23 -11.77
N SER A 721 12.23 -20.70 -12.64
CA SER A 721 11.24 -21.73 -12.32
C SER A 721 11.89 -23.06 -11.92
N GLN A 722 12.96 -23.48 -12.60
CA GLN A 722 13.69 -24.71 -12.24
C GLN A 722 14.28 -24.59 -10.82
N ARG A 723 14.91 -23.46 -10.51
CA ARG A 723 15.51 -23.22 -9.20
C ARG A 723 14.46 -23.00 -8.10
N ALA A 724 13.33 -22.35 -8.42
CA ALA A 724 12.19 -22.22 -7.53
C ALA A 724 11.62 -23.59 -7.11
N LYS A 725 11.44 -24.52 -8.07
CA LYS A 725 11.02 -25.90 -7.79
C LYS A 725 11.98 -26.63 -6.86
N ALA A 726 13.30 -26.47 -7.08
CA ALA A 726 14.31 -27.09 -6.22
C ALA A 726 14.30 -26.49 -4.81
N ALA A 727 14.15 -25.17 -4.68
CA ALA A 727 14.04 -24.49 -3.38
C ALA A 727 12.79 -24.92 -2.60
N ASP A 728 11.62 -24.98 -3.24
CA ASP A 728 10.38 -25.46 -2.62
C ASP A 728 10.47 -26.94 -2.22
N HIS A 729 11.11 -27.77 -3.04
CA HIS A 729 11.37 -29.17 -2.68
C HIS A 729 12.25 -29.26 -1.43
N LEU A 730 13.33 -28.48 -1.36
CA LEU A 730 14.19 -28.42 -0.18
C LEU A 730 13.41 -27.89 1.05
N ALA A 731 12.61 -26.85 0.88
CA ALA A 731 11.77 -26.29 1.95
C ALA A 731 10.84 -27.37 2.52
N ASN A 732 10.16 -28.12 1.67
CA ASN A 732 9.27 -29.21 2.08
C ASN A 732 10.01 -30.36 2.79
N LYS A 733 11.19 -30.74 2.28
CA LYS A 733 12.05 -31.73 2.93
C LYS A 733 12.49 -31.27 4.33
N LEU A 734 12.85 -29.99 4.49
CA LEU A 734 13.25 -29.46 5.78
C LEU A 734 12.06 -29.34 6.76
N ARG A 735 10.89 -28.91 6.27
CA ARG A 735 9.64 -28.87 7.07
C ARG A 735 9.30 -30.25 7.62
N LYS A 736 9.32 -31.29 6.76
CA LYS A 736 9.07 -32.65 7.17
C LYS A 736 10.10 -33.14 8.22
N ARG A 737 11.39 -32.82 8.06
CA ARG A 737 12.41 -33.17 9.05
C ARG A 737 12.25 -32.46 10.39
N VAL A 738 11.63 -31.26 10.42
CA VAL A 738 11.25 -30.56 11.66
C VAL A 738 10.09 -31.29 12.33
N GLU A 739 9.10 -31.74 11.53
CA GLU A 739 7.92 -32.47 12.04
C GLU A 739 8.28 -33.87 12.57
N ASP A 740 9.25 -34.55 11.95
CA ASP A 740 9.71 -35.90 12.33
C ASP A 740 10.47 -35.95 13.67
N GLU A 741 10.59 -34.85 14.39
CA GLU A 741 11.21 -34.67 15.71
C GLU A 741 12.45 -35.57 15.95
N LEU A 742 13.62 -35.11 15.52
CA LEU A 742 14.86 -35.88 15.73
C LEU A 742 15.11 -36.16 17.22
N PRO A 743 15.43 -37.41 17.63
CA PRO A 743 15.76 -37.78 19.01
C PRO A 743 16.87 -36.91 19.60
N TRP A 744 16.91 -36.74 20.93
CA TRP A 744 17.85 -35.82 21.58
C TRP A 744 19.33 -36.22 21.35
N TRP A 745 19.64 -37.51 21.20
CA TRP A 745 21.02 -37.98 20.94
C TRP A 745 21.50 -37.68 19.51
N GLN A 746 20.59 -37.30 18.59
CA GLN A 746 20.95 -36.84 17.25
C GLN A 746 21.22 -35.35 17.20
N TRP A 747 21.76 -34.76 18.29
CA TRP A 747 22.06 -33.33 18.36
C TRP A 747 22.93 -32.79 17.22
N PRO A 748 23.92 -33.56 16.59
CA PRO A 748 24.64 -33.07 15.43
C PRO A 748 23.70 -32.91 14.21
N ALA A 749 22.75 -33.83 14.04
CA ALA A 749 21.75 -33.74 12.97
C ALA A 749 20.77 -32.57 13.18
N LYS A 750 20.40 -32.29 14.45
CA LYS A 750 19.59 -31.10 14.79
C LYS A 750 20.33 -29.79 14.47
N ILE A 751 21.60 -29.70 14.83
CA ILE A 751 22.43 -28.53 14.49
C ILE A 751 22.53 -28.37 12.98
N LYS A 752 22.80 -29.46 12.23
CA LYS A 752 22.84 -29.41 10.78
C LYS A 752 21.49 -28.95 10.21
N LEU A 753 20.39 -29.51 10.69
CA LEU A 753 19.04 -29.10 10.26
C LEU A 753 18.80 -27.60 10.49
N GLY A 754 19.23 -27.06 11.63
CA GLY A 754 19.15 -25.62 11.91
C GLY A 754 19.97 -24.76 10.93
N TRP A 755 21.17 -25.23 10.59
CA TRP A 755 22.01 -24.56 9.59
C TRP A 755 21.38 -24.61 8.19
N ASP A 756 20.86 -25.77 7.78
CA ASP A 756 20.23 -25.95 6.48
C ASP A 756 18.99 -25.03 6.36
N ILE A 757 18.15 -24.94 7.41
CA ILE A 757 16.99 -24.04 7.46
C ILE A 757 17.43 -22.58 7.38
N ARG A 758 18.42 -22.19 8.18
CA ARG A 758 18.93 -20.82 8.19
C ARG A 758 19.45 -20.39 6.83
N LYS A 759 20.18 -21.28 6.15
CA LYS A 759 20.71 -21.04 4.83
C LYS A 759 19.61 -20.85 3.79
N LEU A 760 18.57 -21.69 3.85
CA LEU A 760 17.41 -21.54 2.98
C LEU A 760 16.64 -20.25 3.28
N ASN A 761 16.33 -19.95 4.54
CA ASN A 761 15.61 -18.74 4.92
C ASN A 761 16.33 -17.47 4.46
N ASN A 762 17.67 -17.43 4.55
CA ASN A 762 18.48 -16.30 4.08
C ASN A 762 18.37 -16.10 2.55
N LYS A 763 18.11 -17.18 1.79
CA LYS A 763 17.83 -17.09 0.35
C LYS A 763 16.38 -16.62 0.12
N LEU A 764 15.41 -17.18 0.83
CA LEU A 764 13.98 -16.89 0.65
C LEU A 764 13.65 -15.43 0.95
N LYS A 765 14.14 -14.89 2.07
CA LYS A 765 13.81 -13.52 2.52
C LYS A 765 14.32 -12.41 1.59
N VAL A 766 15.25 -12.70 0.67
CA VAL A 766 15.84 -11.68 -0.21
C VAL A 766 15.43 -11.81 -1.67
N ILE A 767 14.55 -12.74 -2.02
CA ILE A 767 14.13 -12.98 -3.42
C ILE A 767 13.50 -11.70 -4.02
N GLU A 768 12.52 -11.11 -3.34
CA GLU A 768 11.79 -9.93 -3.84
C GLU A 768 12.74 -8.76 -4.11
N ARG A 769 13.79 -8.61 -3.28
CA ARG A 769 14.77 -7.53 -3.44
C ARG A 769 15.63 -7.66 -4.69
N GLN A 770 15.70 -8.86 -5.31
CA GLN A 770 16.43 -9.05 -6.57
C GLN A 770 15.73 -8.39 -7.76
N PHE A 771 14.45 -8.08 -7.60
CA PHE A 771 13.65 -7.40 -8.61
C PHE A 771 13.66 -5.87 -8.48
N LEU A 772 14.59 -5.30 -7.71
CA LEU A 772 14.78 -3.86 -7.60
C LEU A 772 15.82 -3.36 -8.59
N TYR A 773 15.47 -2.31 -9.34
CA TYR A 773 16.39 -1.55 -10.18
C TYR A 773 16.73 -0.24 -9.48
N SER A 774 18.03 -0.02 -9.17
CA SER A 774 18.47 1.09 -8.33
C SER A 774 18.11 2.49 -8.87
N LYS A 775 18.03 2.64 -10.21
CA LYS A 775 17.63 3.90 -10.84
C LYS A 775 16.11 4.12 -10.87
N GLY A 776 15.34 3.08 -10.55
CA GLY A 776 13.88 3.13 -10.59
C GLY A 776 13.28 3.21 -11.99
N LEU A 777 11.97 3.41 -12.04
CA LEU A 777 11.18 3.51 -13.27
C LEU A 777 11.40 4.87 -13.95
N ASP A 778 11.23 4.92 -15.26
CA ASP A 778 11.35 6.13 -16.06
C ASP A 778 10.36 7.20 -15.59
N GLY A 779 10.85 8.40 -15.27
CA GLY A 779 10.05 9.50 -14.73
C GLY A 779 9.51 9.30 -13.30
N ARG A 780 9.76 8.13 -12.67
CA ARG A 780 9.28 7.75 -11.33
C ARG A 780 10.35 6.99 -10.55
N SER A 781 11.52 7.55 -10.41
CA SER A 781 12.73 6.88 -9.88
C SER A 781 12.59 6.35 -8.43
N TRP A 782 11.60 6.82 -7.68
CA TRP A 782 11.28 6.28 -6.37
C TRP A 782 10.74 4.85 -6.43
N PHE A 783 9.95 4.50 -7.46
CA PHE A 783 9.49 3.14 -7.70
C PHE A 783 10.63 2.32 -8.28
N LYS A 784 11.13 1.36 -7.51
CA LYS A 784 12.32 0.56 -7.87
C LYS A 784 12.00 -0.86 -8.31
N SER A 785 10.84 -1.40 -7.95
CA SER A 785 10.44 -2.72 -8.40
C SER A 785 10.23 -2.74 -9.91
N VAL A 786 10.85 -3.72 -10.58
CA VAL A 786 10.67 -3.93 -12.04
C VAL A 786 9.49 -4.86 -12.34
N ILE A 787 8.93 -5.50 -11.30
CA ILE A 787 7.82 -6.45 -11.44
C ILE A 787 6.49 -5.76 -11.19
N PHE A 788 6.39 -4.95 -10.11
CA PHE A 788 5.17 -4.30 -9.67
C PHE A 788 5.37 -2.78 -9.55
N ALA A 789 4.39 -2.02 -9.97
CA ALA A 789 4.25 -0.61 -9.65
C ALA A 789 2.80 -0.18 -9.92
N PRO A 790 2.34 0.95 -9.35
CA PRO A 790 1.09 1.55 -9.81
C PRO A 790 1.19 1.90 -11.28
N GLY A 791 0.13 1.62 -12.05
CA GLY A 791 0.11 1.98 -13.49
C GLY A 791 0.27 3.48 -13.68
N LEU A 792 1.04 3.89 -14.69
CA LEU A 792 1.38 5.29 -14.95
C LEU A 792 0.14 6.19 -15.09
N TRP A 793 -0.93 5.67 -15.70
CA TRP A 793 -2.17 6.38 -15.97
C TRP A 793 -3.40 5.82 -15.23
N THR A 794 -3.23 4.74 -14.44
CA THR A 794 -4.30 4.16 -13.63
C THR A 794 -4.16 4.49 -12.14
N GLY A 795 -2.93 4.63 -11.65
CA GLY A 795 -2.64 4.93 -10.26
C GLY A 795 -2.72 3.69 -9.36
N TYR A 796 -3.84 3.44 -8.72
CA TYR A 796 -3.99 2.35 -7.73
C TYR A 796 -3.74 0.94 -8.29
N ALA A 797 -4.26 0.65 -9.47
CA ALA A 797 -4.11 -0.68 -10.06
C ALA A 797 -2.66 -1.03 -10.32
N GLY A 798 -2.25 -2.23 -9.89
CA GLY A 798 -0.91 -2.74 -10.11
C GLY A 798 -0.65 -3.06 -11.58
N ALA A 799 0.39 -2.46 -12.13
CA ALA A 799 0.96 -2.84 -13.42
C ALA A 799 2.08 -3.87 -13.21
N VAL A 800 2.13 -4.89 -14.05
CA VAL A 800 3.24 -5.86 -14.08
C VAL A 800 4.23 -5.45 -15.16
N PHE A 801 5.52 -5.57 -14.89
CA PHE A 801 6.57 -5.09 -15.77
C PHE A 801 6.33 -3.67 -16.30
N PRO A 802 6.15 -2.69 -15.38
CA PRO A 802 5.68 -1.34 -15.73
C PRO A 802 6.54 -0.70 -16.83
N GLY A 803 7.86 -0.85 -16.79
CA GLY A 803 8.74 -0.30 -17.81
C GLY A 803 8.49 -0.86 -19.22
N LEU A 804 8.10 -2.13 -19.35
CA LEU A 804 7.72 -2.72 -20.64
C LEU A 804 6.36 -2.19 -21.10
N GLN A 805 5.36 -2.21 -20.21
CA GLN A 805 4.01 -1.80 -20.58
C GLN A 805 3.94 -0.34 -20.99
N GLU A 806 4.63 0.54 -20.26
CA GLU A 806 4.71 1.98 -20.55
C GLU A 806 5.44 2.26 -21.86
N SER A 807 6.49 1.48 -22.16
CA SER A 807 7.21 1.57 -23.42
C SER A 807 6.35 1.13 -24.62
N ILE A 808 5.50 0.09 -24.47
CA ILE A 808 4.53 -0.31 -25.49
C ILE A 808 3.50 0.80 -25.72
N ASP A 809 2.94 1.38 -24.64
CA ASP A 809 1.96 2.45 -24.71
C ASP A 809 2.49 3.71 -25.45
N SER A 810 3.75 4.03 -25.22
CA SER A 810 4.45 5.14 -25.89
C SER A 810 5.03 4.77 -27.26
N LYS A 811 4.95 3.50 -27.65
CA LYS A 811 5.58 2.94 -28.87
C LYS A 811 7.11 3.14 -28.92
N ASP A 812 7.75 3.22 -27.76
CA ASP A 812 9.21 3.33 -27.61
C ASP A 812 9.81 1.93 -27.45
N PHE A 813 10.00 1.23 -28.58
CA PHE A 813 10.49 -0.16 -28.56
C PHE A 813 11.98 -0.27 -28.24
N ASP A 814 12.77 0.79 -28.44
CA ASP A 814 14.16 0.83 -27.97
C ASP A 814 14.22 0.86 -26.44
N ASN A 815 13.36 1.66 -25.81
CA ASN A 815 13.22 1.66 -24.36
C ASN A 815 12.65 0.35 -23.84
N ALA A 816 11.69 -0.27 -24.53
CA ALA A 816 11.17 -1.58 -24.20
C ALA A 816 12.29 -2.65 -24.15
N ILE A 817 13.19 -2.66 -25.13
CA ILE A 817 14.35 -3.58 -25.17
C ILE A 817 15.29 -3.31 -24.00
N ARG A 818 15.56 -2.05 -23.68
CA ARG A 818 16.35 -1.69 -22.47
C ARG A 818 15.73 -2.28 -21.20
N TRP A 819 14.39 -2.24 -21.08
CA TRP A 819 13.69 -2.84 -19.95
C TRP A 819 13.75 -4.38 -19.96
N VAL A 820 13.77 -5.03 -21.15
CA VAL A 820 14.04 -6.48 -21.23
C VAL A 820 15.38 -6.80 -20.58
N ASP A 821 16.45 -6.07 -20.93
CA ASP A 821 17.80 -6.29 -20.39
C ASP A 821 17.81 -6.16 -18.85
N ILE A 822 17.13 -5.13 -18.32
CA ILE A 822 17.06 -4.87 -16.86
C ILE A 822 16.28 -5.97 -16.15
N ILE A 823 15.11 -6.36 -16.66
CA ILE A 823 14.24 -7.38 -16.04
C ILE A 823 14.91 -8.75 -16.12
N GLU A 824 15.52 -9.09 -17.25
CA GLU A 824 16.27 -10.32 -17.43
C GLU A 824 17.39 -10.47 -16.39
N ASP A 825 18.18 -9.40 -16.18
CA ASP A 825 19.25 -9.37 -15.17
C ASP A 825 18.68 -9.58 -13.76
N CYS A 826 17.56 -8.94 -13.42
CA CYS A 826 16.87 -9.13 -12.14
C CYS A 826 16.39 -10.58 -11.95
N ILE A 827 15.78 -11.19 -12.97
CA ILE A 827 15.32 -12.58 -12.92
C ILE A 827 16.49 -13.54 -12.72
N TYR A 828 17.62 -13.32 -13.44
CA TYR A 828 18.81 -14.15 -13.26
C TYR A 828 19.47 -13.95 -11.90
N LYS A 829 19.45 -12.75 -11.31
CA LYS A 829 19.90 -12.50 -9.93
C LYS A 829 19.03 -13.28 -8.93
N ALA A 830 17.71 -13.23 -9.07
CA ALA A 830 16.80 -13.99 -8.23
C ALA A 830 17.01 -15.50 -8.37
N ALA A 831 17.21 -15.98 -9.60
CA ALA A 831 17.59 -17.37 -9.85
C ALA A 831 18.95 -17.70 -9.21
N GLY A 832 19.90 -16.77 -9.25
CA GLY A 832 21.24 -16.90 -8.64
C GLY A 832 21.18 -17.14 -7.14
N VAL A 833 20.36 -16.35 -6.43
CA VAL A 833 20.12 -16.50 -4.97
C VAL A 833 19.61 -17.89 -4.63
N LEU A 834 18.73 -18.45 -5.45
CA LEU A 834 18.13 -19.78 -5.24
C LEU A 834 19.04 -20.96 -5.62
N ARG A 835 20.24 -20.70 -6.13
CA ARG A 835 21.17 -21.79 -6.47
C ARG A 835 21.50 -22.59 -5.21
N LEU A 836 21.17 -23.89 -5.24
CA LEU A 836 21.56 -24.84 -4.21
C LEU A 836 23.02 -25.26 -4.43
N GLU A 837 23.76 -25.51 -3.36
CA GLU A 837 25.13 -26.02 -3.42
C GLU A 837 25.10 -27.54 -3.49
N ASP A 838 26.16 -28.14 -4.05
CA ASP A 838 26.28 -29.60 -4.15
C ASP A 838 26.19 -30.24 -2.76
N GLY A 839 25.13 -31.01 -2.50
CA GLY A 839 24.84 -31.63 -1.20
C GLY A 839 23.71 -31.03 -0.37
N GLU A 840 23.02 -29.96 -0.86
CA GLU A 840 21.80 -29.40 -0.25
C GLU A 840 20.51 -30.16 -0.58
#